data_f8ebc1031e8ca6c9d10f0b715b95be34
#
_entry.id   f8ebc1031e8ca6c9d10f0b715b95be34
#
_cell.length_a   1.000
_cell.length_b   1.000
_cell.length_c   1.000
_cell.angle_alpha   90.00
_cell.angle_beta   90.00
_cell.angle_gamma   90.00
#
_symmetry.space_group_name_H-M   'P 1'
#
loop_
_entity.id
_entity.type
_entity.pdbx_description
1 polymer ?
#
loop_
_entity_poly.entity_id
_entity_poly.type
_entity_poly.pdbx_seq_one_letter_code
_entity_poly.pdbx_strand_id
1 'polypeptide(L)'
;MDQFLERDIQYLKGVGDKRARLFHKLGIFVVGDLVRYYPRTYEDWSVTTPAAQAPEGTTVCVQATMVTPMRTHLIRKGMTLYKADFTDGETLIHVTLFNTKFLAEKLRMYQDYLLLGKVERNFTTVQMSAPKIEPLTARRIHPIYTQTGSLNANLIAKAVDYALAHMAPLPDTLSPALREKYGLEDLDMAVRHIHFPSNAKALEAARHRLIFEELLTLTVGLKKLKGRKRTPTTRVIKKDCTAAFAPRLPFTLTGAQSRAVAQCIADLQSGYPMNRLLQGDVGSGKTAVAAALLDTLVQNGYQCALMAPTEILATQHYATLQKFFAGTNTRLCLLTGACTAKEKRQMKADLLEGNIHIAVGTHALIQNDVEFANLGLVITDEQHRFGVQQRADLAMKGEEVHTLVMSATPIPRTLAMMIYGDLDISVLDELPPGRQEIRTDVVTSAYHARIFRFLRAALDRGEQGYIVCPLVDEGESEMKAATAYAAQLSETELFGYNLGLLHGKMTPKQKDAVMQAFARGDVQVLVATTVVEVGVDVPNATVMIVENAERFGLSQLHQLRGRIGRGSAKSYCILVSDAKGDTARQRLLTMKKYSDGFKIADEDLRLRGPGDFFGKRQHGLPELRLADMVEDMDTLRLCRDCADTILADDPNLDKPKNQPLLTETQDLFRRSTT
;
A
#
# COMPACT_ATOMS: atom_id res chain seq x y z
N MET A 1 12.53 -0.56 -33.65
CA MET A 1 13.44 -0.25 -32.51
C MET A 1 14.84 -0.02 -33.04
N ASP A 2 15.61 0.83 -32.38
CA ASP A 2 17.01 1.07 -32.74
C ASP A 2 17.80 -0.23 -32.45
N GLN A 3 18.40 -0.84 -33.49
CA GLN A 3 19.24 -2.05 -33.35
C GLN A 3 20.40 -1.86 -32.36
N PHE A 4 20.82 -0.61 -32.13
CA PHE A 4 21.85 -0.31 -31.15
C PHE A 4 21.38 -0.53 -29.71
N LEU A 5 20.12 -0.25 -29.40
CA LEU A 5 19.55 -0.46 -28.06
C LEU A 5 19.33 -1.94 -27.73
N GLU A 6 19.12 -2.79 -28.74
CA GLU A 6 18.97 -4.25 -28.57
C GLU A 6 20.30 -5.00 -28.46
N ARG A 7 21.40 -4.30 -28.70
CA ARG A 7 22.75 -4.87 -28.68
C ARG A 7 23.14 -5.27 -27.25
N ASP A 8 23.75 -6.47 -27.13
CA ASP A 8 24.29 -6.95 -25.84
C ASP A 8 25.31 -5.96 -25.26
N ILE A 9 25.23 -5.72 -23.96
CA ILE A 9 26.02 -4.74 -23.22
C ILE A 9 27.55 -5.00 -23.33
N GLN A 10 27.99 -6.25 -23.54
CA GLN A 10 29.40 -6.60 -23.69
C GLN A 10 30.05 -5.91 -24.91
N TYR A 11 29.28 -5.58 -25.94
CA TYR A 11 29.78 -4.93 -27.14
C TYR A 11 29.79 -3.40 -27.06
N LEU A 12 29.34 -2.85 -25.93
CA LEU A 12 29.44 -1.40 -25.69
C LEU A 12 30.92 -1.03 -25.45
N LYS A 13 31.38 0.05 -26.07
CA LYS A 13 32.76 0.49 -25.92
C LYS A 13 33.13 0.68 -24.44
N GLY A 14 34.16 -0.02 -23.98
CA GLY A 14 34.69 0.08 -22.64
C GLY A 14 34.06 -0.90 -21.64
N VAL A 15 33.12 -1.77 -22.04
CA VAL A 15 32.51 -2.76 -21.17
C VAL A 15 33.27 -4.09 -21.21
N GLY A 16 33.27 -4.83 -22.30
CA GLY A 16 33.90 -6.15 -22.43
C GLY A 16 33.35 -7.20 -21.43
N ASP A 17 33.72 -8.48 -21.60
CA ASP A 17 33.14 -9.63 -20.88
C ASP A 17 33.15 -9.53 -19.36
N LYS A 18 34.28 -9.08 -18.79
CA LYS A 18 34.41 -9.02 -17.31
C LYS A 18 33.44 -8.01 -16.70
N ARG A 19 33.26 -6.84 -17.37
CA ARG A 19 32.34 -5.80 -16.90
C ARG A 19 30.91 -6.14 -17.26
N ALA A 20 30.64 -6.79 -18.37
CA ALA A 20 29.30 -7.25 -18.75
C ALA A 20 28.68 -8.15 -17.66
N ARG A 21 29.46 -9.07 -17.08
CA ARG A 21 29.01 -9.89 -15.94
C ARG A 21 28.60 -9.08 -14.71
N LEU A 22 29.20 -7.90 -14.50
CA LEU A 22 28.82 -7.01 -13.40
C LEU A 22 27.56 -6.21 -13.76
N PHE A 23 27.40 -5.80 -15.02
CA PHE A 23 26.15 -5.20 -15.50
C PHE A 23 24.98 -6.18 -15.43
N HIS A 24 25.19 -7.47 -15.77
CA HIS A 24 24.17 -8.51 -15.64
C HIS A 24 23.70 -8.67 -14.19
N LYS A 25 24.59 -8.53 -13.17
CA LYS A 25 24.19 -8.53 -11.76
C LYS A 25 23.28 -7.35 -11.37
N LEU A 26 23.31 -6.27 -12.14
CA LEU A 26 22.41 -5.10 -12.00
C LEU A 26 21.15 -5.23 -12.87
N GLY A 27 20.93 -6.37 -13.54
CA GLY A 27 19.81 -6.56 -14.46
C GLY A 27 19.97 -5.88 -15.81
N ILE A 28 21.20 -5.46 -16.18
CA ILE A 28 21.48 -4.76 -17.43
C ILE A 28 22.11 -5.75 -18.42
N PHE A 29 21.35 -6.20 -19.41
CA PHE A 29 21.78 -7.17 -20.41
C PHE A 29 22.04 -6.52 -21.77
N VAL A 30 21.24 -5.55 -22.17
CA VAL A 30 21.35 -4.83 -23.43
C VAL A 30 21.58 -3.34 -23.19
N VAL A 31 22.01 -2.63 -24.25
CA VAL A 31 22.25 -1.17 -24.18
C VAL A 31 20.96 -0.42 -23.76
N GLY A 32 19.79 -0.87 -24.21
CA GLY A 32 18.50 -0.31 -23.82
C GLY A 32 18.22 -0.39 -22.32
N ASP A 33 18.67 -1.47 -21.64
CA ASP A 33 18.56 -1.56 -20.20
C ASP A 33 19.45 -0.54 -19.49
N LEU A 34 20.67 -0.31 -20.03
CA LEU A 34 21.60 0.68 -19.48
C LEU A 34 21.03 2.10 -19.59
N VAL A 35 20.42 2.47 -20.71
CA VAL A 35 19.79 3.78 -20.93
C VAL A 35 18.58 3.98 -20.01
N ARG A 36 17.93 2.90 -19.59
CA ARG A 36 16.82 2.92 -18.62
C ARG A 36 17.27 2.63 -17.17
N TYR A 37 18.57 2.53 -16.90
CA TYR A 37 19.13 2.37 -15.56
C TYR A 37 19.37 3.74 -14.94
N TYR A 38 18.33 4.31 -14.32
CA TYR A 38 18.35 5.68 -13.84
C TYR A 38 19.22 5.86 -12.59
N PRO A 39 19.82 7.05 -12.37
CA PRO A 39 20.57 7.37 -11.17
C PRO A 39 19.72 7.28 -9.90
N ARG A 40 20.29 6.76 -8.82
CA ARG A 40 19.64 6.71 -7.52
C ARG A 40 19.53 8.08 -6.84
N THR A 41 20.55 8.92 -7.03
CA THR A 41 20.64 10.27 -6.46
C THR A 41 21.62 11.11 -7.28
N TYR A 42 21.75 12.39 -6.95
CA TYR A 42 22.61 13.32 -7.65
C TYR A 42 23.47 14.08 -6.66
N GLU A 43 24.67 14.47 -7.10
CA GLU A 43 25.54 15.43 -6.43
C GLU A 43 25.57 16.70 -7.25
N ASP A 44 25.06 17.80 -6.70
CA ASP A 44 25.05 19.09 -7.38
C ASP A 44 26.33 19.87 -7.10
N TRP A 45 27.20 19.94 -8.12
CA TRP A 45 28.40 20.73 -8.12
C TRP A 45 28.23 22.01 -8.96
N SER A 46 27.07 22.25 -9.52
CA SER A 46 26.79 23.39 -10.40
C SER A 46 26.58 24.69 -9.64
N VAL A 47 25.98 24.61 -8.45
CA VAL A 47 25.66 25.74 -7.60
C VAL A 47 26.67 25.82 -6.46
N THR A 48 27.41 26.94 -6.38
CA THR A 48 28.38 27.20 -5.30
C THR A 48 27.81 28.21 -4.32
N THR A 49 28.01 27.95 -3.03
CA THR A 49 27.63 28.86 -1.93
C THR A 49 28.90 29.39 -1.27
N PRO A 50 29.05 30.72 -1.06
CA PRO A 50 30.14 31.25 -0.27
C PRO A 50 30.22 30.61 1.12
N ALA A 51 31.42 30.29 1.58
CA ALA A 51 31.60 29.60 2.87
C ALA A 51 31.01 30.38 4.06
N ALA A 52 31.02 31.72 3.98
CA ALA A 52 30.43 32.60 4.96
C ALA A 52 28.91 32.47 5.07
N GLN A 53 28.23 32.16 3.95
CA GLN A 53 26.76 32.10 3.88
C GLN A 53 26.20 30.67 4.06
N ALA A 54 27.06 29.66 4.01
CA ALA A 54 26.65 28.27 4.12
C ALA A 54 26.04 27.98 5.52
N PRO A 55 24.83 27.42 5.63
CA PRO A 55 24.25 27.06 6.93
C PRO A 55 25.08 25.96 7.62
N GLU A 56 25.23 26.08 8.94
CA GLU A 56 25.96 25.09 9.73
C GLU A 56 25.32 23.69 9.62
N GLY A 57 26.17 22.68 9.50
CA GLY A 57 25.73 21.28 9.40
C GLY A 57 25.16 20.86 8.06
N THR A 58 25.02 21.78 7.10
CA THR A 58 24.52 21.47 5.74
C THR A 58 25.65 21.08 4.79
N THR A 59 25.34 20.19 3.84
CA THR A 59 26.24 19.84 2.74
C THR A 59 26.07 20.86 1.63
N VAL A 60 27.14 21.59 1.31
CA VAL A 60 27.16 22.61 0.24
C VAL A 60 28.40 22.40 -0.64
N CYS A 61 28.32 22.93 -1.86
CA CYS A 61 29.48 23.06 -2.74
C CYS A 61 30.07 24.47 -2.59
N VAL A 62 31.36 24.54 -2.23
CA VAL A 62 32.10 25.79 -2.12
C VAL A 62 33.19 25.81 -3.16
N GLN A 63 33.30 26.89 -3.93
CA GLN A 63 34.48 27.12 -4.79
C GLN A 63 35.56 27.80 -3.92
N ALA A 64 36.75 27.18 -3.86
CA ALA A 64 37.83 27.73 -3.04
C ALA A 64 39.21 27.42 -3.64
N THR A 65 40.17 28.34 -3.39
CA THR A 65 41.56 28.23 -3.80
C THR A 65 42.38 27.64 -2.65
N MET A 66 43.23 26.67 -2.89
CA MET A 66 44.15 26.11 -1.91
C MET A 66 45.27 27.09 -1.59
N VAL A 67 45.38 27.54 -0.32
CA VAL A 67 46.35 28.58 0.07
C VAL A 67 47.53 28.09 0.92
N THR A 68 47.38 26.88 1.53
CA THR A 68 48.49 26.26 2.25
C THR A 68 48.85 24.87 1.69
N PRO A 69 50.09 24.42 1.81
CA PRO A 69 50.44 23.09 1.38
C PRO A 69 49.79 22.02 2.26
N MET A 70 49.50 20.85 1.69
CA MET A 70 48.91 19.74 2.40
C MET A 70 49.86 19.23 3.50
N ARG A 71 49.45 19.33 4.76
CA ARG A 71 50.20 18.85 5.93
C ARG A 71 49.73 17.46 6.32
N THR A 72 50.66 16.53 6.50
CA THR A 72 50.35 15.15 6.86
C THR A 72 50.55 14.94 8.36
N HIS A 73 49.54 14.41 9.04
CA HIS A 73 49.60 14.07 10.47
C HIS A 73 49.22 12.61 10.66
N LEU A 74 50.14 11.81 11.18
CA LEU A 74 49.93 10.41 11.56
C LEU A 74 49.34 10.41 12.98
N ILE A 75 48.12 9.98 13.14
CA ILE A 75 47.41 9.92 14.43
C ILE A 75 47.66 8.58 15.09
N ARG A 76 47.53 7.48 14.36
CA ARG A 76 47.78 6.12 14.82
C ARG A 76 48.01 5.21 13.62
N LYS A 77 48.50 3.96 13.86
CA LYS A 77 48.70 2.98 12.80
C LYS A 77 47.37 2.80 12.00
N GLY A 78 47.39 3.10 10.71
CA GLY A 78 46.25 3.01 9.82
C GLY A 78 45.35 4.29 9.74
N MET A 79 45.68 5.39 10.45
CA MET A 79 44.93 6.63 10.41
C MET A 79 45.86 7.84 10.19
N THR A 80 45.84 8.36 8.98
CA THR A 80 46.57 9.56 8.54
C THR A 80 45.62 10.67 8.21
N LEU A 81 45.86 11.85 8.76
CA LEU A 81 45.12 13.09 8.41
C LEU A 81 45.96 13.92 7.46
N TYR A 82 45.28 14.50 6.50
CA TYR A 82 45.82 15.49 5.58
C TYR A 82 45.07 16.79 5.81
N LYS A 83 45.75 17.89 6.13
CA LYS A 83 45.15 19.18 6.43
C LYS A 83 45.72 20.24 5.51
N ALA A 84 44.84 21.08 4.98
CA ALA A 84 45.19 22.27 4.21
C ALA A 84 44.14 23.34 4.39
N ASP A 85 44.51 24.57 4.16
CA ASP A 85 43.62 25.72 4.20
C ASP A 85 43.28 26.13 2.77
N PHE A 86 42.01 26.43 2.57
CA PHE A 86 41.43 26.95 1.35
C PHE A 86 40.79 28.30 1.62
N THR A 87 40.58 29.11 0.60
CA THR A 87 39.85 30.38 0.71
C THR A 87 38.91 30.57 -0.47
N ASP A 88 37.71 31.09 -0.22
CA ASP A 88 36.80 31.54 -1.26
C ASP A 88 36.98 33.04 -1.62
N GLY A 89 38.04 33.66 -1.11
CA GLY A 89 38.36 35.08 -1.26
C GLY A 89 37.99 35.91 -0.02
N GLU A 90 37.00 35.51 0.77
CA GLU A 90 36.54 36.21 1.98
C GLU A 90 36.76 35.38 3.24
N THR A 91 36.62 34.05 3.16
CA THR A 91 36.65 33.15 4.32
C THR A 91 37.76 32.12 4.21
N LEU A 92 38.45 31.86 5.31
CA LEU A 92 39.41 30.77 5.42
C LEU A 92 38.69 29.49 5.82
N ILE A 93 38.91 28.42 5.01
CA ILE A 93 38.24 27.13 5.16
C ILE A 93 39.30 26.08 5.51
N HIS A 94 39.20 25.50 6.72
CA HIS A 94 40.10 24.44 7.16
C HIS A 94 39.57 23.08 6.65
N VAL A 95 40.31 22.47 5.74
CA VAL A 95 39.94 21.16 5.16
C VAL A 95 40.77 20.05 5.83
N THR A 96 40.09 19.03 6.31
CA THR A 96 40.69 17.80 6.87
C THR A 96 40.25 16.59 6.06
N LEU A 97 41.22 15.83 5.52
CA LEU A 97 40.97 14.61 4.76
C LEU A 97 41.51 13.41 5.55
N PHE A 98 40.89 12.25 5.41
CA PHE A 98 41.25 11.01 6.15
C PHE A 98 41.70 9.93 5.17
N ASN A 99 42.92 9.40 5.35
CA ASN A 99 43.49 8.27 4.58
C ASN A 99 43.46 8.43 3.03
N THR A 100 43.43 9.64 2.53
CA THR A 100 43.29 9.94 1.08
C THR A 100 44.64 10.44 0.48
N LYS A 101 45.69 9.67 0.65
CA LYS A 101 47.05 10.01 0.15
C LYS A 101 47.04 10.45 -1.30
N PHE A 102 46.39 9.67 -2.18
CA PHE A 102 46.37 9.94 -3.61
C PHE A 102 45.65 11.28 -3.98
N LEU A 103 44.59 11.65 -3.26
CA LEU A 103 43.96 12.93 -3.42
C LEU A 103 44.84 14.07 -2.93
N ALA A 104 45.43 13.91 -1.74
CA ALA A 104 46.33 14.90 -1.16
C ALA A 104 47.53 15.21 -2.05
N GLU A 105 48.09 14.22 -2.74
CA GLU A 105 49.21 14.39 -3.68
C GLU A 105 48.82 15.06 -5.00
N LYS A 106 47.55 15.02 -5.41
CA LYS A 106 47.03 15.65 -6.62
C LYS A 106 46.76 17.14 -6.48
N LEU A 107 46.42 17.58 -5.28
CA LEU A 107 46.05 18.97 -5.01
C LEU A 107 47.29 19.88 -5.13
N ARG A 108 47.09 21.06 -5.73
CA ARG A 108 48.14 22.06 -5.96
C ARG A 108 47.77 23.38 -5.31
N MET A 109 48.73 24.04 -4.70
CA MET A 109 48.58 25.40 -4.18
C MET A 109 48.21 26.37 -5.29
N TYR A 110 47.43 27.39 -4.95
CA TYR A 110 46.97 28.46 -5.83
C TYR A 110 46.16 27.98 -7.03
N GLN A 111 45.55 26.81 -6.89
CA GLN A 111 44.52 26.34 -7.83
C GLN A 111 43.14 26.32 -7.20
N ASP A 112 42.13 26.58 -8.01
CA ASP A 112 40.73 26.56 -7.60
C ASP A 112 40.16 25.16 -7.68
N TYR A 113 39.39 24.82 -6.66
CA TYR A 113 38.69 23.55 -6.54
C TYR A 113 37.23 23.76 -6.11
N LEU A 114 36.42 22.80 -6.37
CA LEU A 114 35.10 22.66 -5.78
C LEU A 114 35.18 21.74 -4.57
N LEU A 115 34.69 22.19 -3.43
CA LEU A 115 34.65 21.45 -2.16
C LEU A 115 33.20 21.12 -1.85
N LEU A 116 32.78 19.86 -1.94
CA LEU A 116 31.44 19.42 -1.57
C LEU A 116 31.47 18.67 -0.24
N GLY A 117 30.86 19.25 0.78
CA GLY A 117 30.87 18.65 2.11
C GLY A 117 30.06 19.44 3.12
N LYS A 118 29.99 18.89 4.35
CA LYS A 118 29.36 19.59 5.48
C LYS A 118 30.24 20.73 5.94
N VAL A 119 29.60 21.89 6.14
CA VAL A 119 30.21 23.06 6.75
C VAL A 119 30.00 23.02 8.25
N GLU A 120 31.08 23.08 9.02
CA GLU A 120 31.12 23.21 10.47
C GLU A 120 31.73 24.56 10.83
N ARG A 121 31.19 25.24 11.83
CA ARG A 121 31.73 26.53 12.29
C ARG A 121 32.31 26.42 13.69
N ASN A 122 33.47 26.97 13.87
CA ASN A 122 34.09 27.12 15.18
C ASN A 122 34.49 28.57 15.36
N PHE A 123 33.62 29.32 16.06
CA PHE A 123 33.73 30.80 16.27
C PHE A 123 33.90 31.57 14.94
N THR A 124 35.12 31.85 14.53
CA THR A 124 35.46 32.66 13.34
C THR A 124 35.96 31.83 12.15
N THR A 125 36.07 30.51 12.31
CA THR A 125 36.65 29.66 11.29
C THR A 125 35.63 28.69 10.73
N VAL A 126 35.69 28.45 9.41
CA VAL A 126 34.90 27.44 8.71
C VAL A 126 35.74 26.17 8.56
N GLN A 127 35.18 25.02 8.89
CA GLN A 127 35.80 23.71 8.74
C GLN A 127 34.97 22.81 7.84
N MET A 128 35.66 21.99 7.05
CA MET A 128 35.04 20.92 6.27
C MET A 128 35.80 19.61 6.52
N SER A 129 35.12 18.65 7.11
CA SER A 129 35.63 17.32 7.41
C SER A 129 35.34 16.35 6.26
N ALA A 130 36.38 15.79 5.67
CA ALA A 130 36.32 14.87 4.50
C ALA A 130 35.44 15.38 3.34
N PRO A 131 35.57 16.64 2.89
CA PRO A 131 34.84 17.07 1.70
C PRO A 131 35.31 16.28 0.47
N LYS A 132 34.43 16.09 -0.50
CA LYS A 132 34.84 15.69 -1.85
C LYS A 132 35.48 16.91 -2.52
N ILE A 133 36.57 16.71 -3.22
CA ILE A 133 37.32 17.80 -3.87
C ILE A 133 37.48 17.45 -5.33
N GLU A 134 36.99 18.33 -6.21
CA GLU A 134 37.04 18.18 -7.64
C GLU A 134 37.54 19.47 -8.30
N PRO A 135 38.16 19.40 -9.52
CA PRO A 135 38.51 20.58 -10.27
C PRO A 135 37.28 21.33 -10.77
N LEU A 136 37.42 22.60 -11.14
CA LEU A 136 36.30 23.43 -11.65
C LEU A 136 35.61 22.83 -12.89
N THR A 137 36.29 22.00 -13.65
CA THR A 137 35.72 21.27 -14.81
C THR A 137 34.61 20.28 -14.41
N ALA A 138 34.50 19.93 -13.12
CA ALA A 138 33.44 19.09 -12.58
C ALA A 138 32.15 19.86 -12.27
N ARG A 139 32.06 21.16 -12.55
CA ARG A 139 30.95 22.05 -12.25
C ARG A 139 29.70 21.66 -13.04
N ARG A 140 28.98 20.63 -12.57
CA ARG A 140 27.71 20.11 -13.12
C ARG A 140 27.01 19.25 -12.10
N ILE A 141 25.78 18.84 -12.37
CA ILE A 141 25.07 17.84 -11.58
C ILE A 141 25.58 16.46 -12.00
N HIS A 142 26.12 15.69 -11.05
CA HIS A 142 26.68 14.35 -11.28
C HIS A 142 25.69 13.27 -10.87
N PRO A 143 25.36 12.32 -11.76
CA PRO A 143 24.50 11.19 -11.44
C PRO A 143 25.26 10.17 -10.57
N ILE A 144 24.60 9.66 -9.55
CA ILE A 144 25.10 8.58 -8.67
C ILE A 144 24.27 7.33 -8.91
N TYR A 145 24.89 6.31 -9.48
CA TYR A 145 24.25 5.01 -9.76
C TYR A 145 24.49 4.01 -8.62
N THR A 146 23.59 3.03 -8.46
CA THR A 146 23.82 1.88 -7.61
C THR A 146 25.00 1.06 -8.17
N GLN A 147 25.93 0.70 -7.29
CA GLN A 147 27.19 0.05 -7.64
C GLN A 147 27.19 -1.42 -7.29
N THR A 148 28.00 -2.21 -7.98
CA THR A 148 28.22 -3.63 -7.63
C THR A 148 29.66 -4.03 -7.90
N GLY A 149 30.30 -4.63 -6.89
CA GLY A 149 31.70 -5.09 -6.99
C GLY A 149 32.65 -3.97 -7.41
N SER A 150 33.39 -4.16 -8.49
CA SER A 150 34.34 -3.17 -9.04
C SER A 150 33.71 -2.19 -10.05
N LEU A 151 32.40 -2.31 -10.32
CA LEU A 151 31.67 -1.40 -11.20
C LEU A 151 31.22 -0.17 -10.40
N ASN A 152 32.00 0.90 -10.48
CA ASN A 152 31.70 2.15 -9.78
C ASN A 152 30.82 3.09 -10.61
N ALA A 153 30.23 4.12 -9.96
CA ALA A 153 29.32 5.08 -10.59
C ALA A 153 29.93 5.78 -11.82
N ASN A 154 31.22 6.11 -11.79
CA ASN A 154 31.88 6.77 -12.90
C ASN A 154 32.01 5.87 -14.15
N LEU A 155 32.19 4.56 -13.96
CA LEU A 155 32.22 3.61 -15.09
C LEU A 155 30.83 3.46 -15.70
N ILE A 156 29.80 3.42 -14.87
CA ILE A 156 28.40 3.37 -15.34
C ILE A 156 28.08 4.66 -16.09
N ALA A 157 28.37 5.84 -15.51
CA ALA A 157 28.13 7.12 -16.13
C ALA A 157 28.81 7.24 -17.50
N LYS A 158 30.06 6.80 -17.66
CA LYS A 158 30.77 6.78 -18.95
C LYS A 158 30.12 5.84 -19.97
N ALA A 159 29.63 4.69 -19.53
CA ALA A 159 28.93 3.75 -20.41
C ALA A 159 27.60 4.33 -20.89
N VAL A 160 26.84 4.99 -19.99
CA VAL A 160 25.58 5.70 -20.31
C VAL A 160 25.85 6.87 -21.27
N ASP A 161 26.85 7.69 -21.00
CA ASP A 161 27.21 8.82 -21.85
C ASP A 161 27.54 8.35 -23.29
N TYR A 162 28.34 7.28 -23.41
CA TYR A 162 28.61 6.67 -24.70
C TYR A 162 27.34 6.14 -25.39
N ALA A 163 26.45 5.48 -24.66
CA ALA A 163 25.20 4.95 -25.20
C ALA A 163 24.31 6.11 -25.73
N LEU A 164 24.11 7.16 -24.92
CA LEU A 164 23.29 8.31 -25.27
C LEU A 164 23.85 9.10 -26.50
N ALA A 165 25.18 9.12 -26.65
CA ALA A 165 25.82 9.78 -27.80
C ALA A 165 25.67 9.02 -29.13
N HIS A 166 25.39 7.68 -29.06
CA HIS A 166 25.38 6.83 -30.26
C HIS A 166 24.01 6.24 -30.59
N MET A 167 23.02 6.37 -29.71
CA MET A 167 21.65 5.93 -29.97
C MET A 167 20.90 6.94 -30.86
N ALA A 168 19.97 6.45 -31.66
CA ALA A 168 18.99 7.30 -32.33
C ALA A 168 18.03 7.95 -31.31
N PRO A 169 17.43 9.11 -31.60
CA PRO A 169 16.41 9.73 -30.77
C PRO A 169 15.28 8.74 -30.47
N LEU A 170 14.87 8.67 -29.20
CA LEU A 170 13.78 7.77 -28.76
C LEU A 170 12.44 8.27 -29.31
N PRO A 171 11.64 7.41 -29.93
CA PRO A 171 10.29 7.77 -30.34
C PRO A 171 9.45 8.12 -29.12
N ASP A 172 8.74 9.25 -29.16
CA ASP A 172 7.87 9.64 -28.06
C ASP A 172 6.61 8.77 -28.02
N THR A 173 6.22 8.37 -26.83
CA THR A 173 5.00 7.58 -26.57
C THR A 173 3.74 8.42 -26.56
N LEU A 174 3.88 9.75 -26.41
CA LEU A 174 2.82 10.74 -26.35
C LEU A 174 2.82 11.67 -27.55
N SER A 175 1.63 11.99 -28.05
CA SER A 175 1.48 13.02 -29.08
C SER A 175 1.87 14.40 -28.53
N PRO A 176 2.34 15.34 -29.39
CA PRO A 176 2.68 16.70 -28.97
C PRO A 176 1.54 17.39 -28.19
N ALA A 177 0.29 17.22 -28.61
CA ALA A 177 -0.87 17.81 -27.94
C ALA A 177 -1.08 17.29 -26.51
N LEU A 178 -0.82 16.00 -26.26
CA LEU A 178 -0.88 15.43 -24.92
C LEU A 178 0.28 15.90 -24.04
N ARG A 179 1.48 16.00 -24.62
CA ARG A 179 2.65 16.54 -23.90
C ARG A 179 2.40 17.98 -23.44
N GLU A 180 1.89 18.83 -24.33
CA GLU A 180 1.54 20.21 -24.01
C GLU A 180 0.46 20.29 -22.93
N LYS A 181 -0.61 19.49 -23.06
CA LYS A 181 -1.71 19.44 -22.08
C LYS A 181 -1.25 19.11 -20.66
N TYR A 182 -0.26 18.21 -20.51
CA TYR A 182 0.23 17.76 -19.21
C TYR A 182 1.57 18.39 -18.81
N GLY A 183 2.11 19.35 -19.57
CA GLY A 183 3.35 20.05 -19.27
C GLY A 183 4.58 19.13 -19.29
N LEU A 184 4.63 18.17 -20.21
CA LEU A 184 5.67 17.15 -20.29
C LEU A 184 6.69 17.48 -21.38
N GLU A 185 7.98 17.31 -21.08
CA GLU A 185 9.02 17.41 -22.09
C GLU A 185 9.06 16.17 -23.02
N ASP A 186 9.85 16.25 -24.08
CA ASP A 186 10.10 15.15 -25.00
C ASP A 186 10.79 13.97 -24.32
N LEU A 187 10.44 12.72 -24.69
CA LEU A 187 10.97 11.52 -24.04
C LEU A 187 12.49 11.38 -24.18
N ASP A 188 13.04 11.65 -25.37
CA ASP A 188 14.49 11.57 -25.60
C ASP A 188 15.26 12.60 -24.76
N MET A 189 14.71 13.82 -24.67
CA MET A 189 15.26 14.86 -23.81
C MET A 189 15.19 14.49 -22.33
N ALA A 190 14.06 13.93 -21.87
CA ALA A 190 13.90 13.48 -20.49
C ALA A 190 14.91 12.38 -20.12
N VAL A 191 15.13 11.40 -21.02
CA VAL A 191 16.12 10.35 -20.81
C VAL A 191 17.55 10.91 -20.77
N ARG A 192 17.87 11.92 -21.57
CA ARG A 192 19.19 12.59 -21.50
C ARG A 192 19.34 13.40 -20.22
N HIS A 193 18.34 14.19 -19.86
CA HIS A 193 18.35 15.04 -18.66
C HIS A 193 18.33 14.25 -17.36
N ILE A 194 17.69 13.08 -17.29
CA ILE A 194 17.72 12.24 -16.08
C ILE A 194 19.14 11.72 -15.80
N HIS A 195 19.94 11.47 -16.84
CA HIS A 195 21.33 11.01 -16.68
C HIS A 195 22.30 12.17 -16.51
N PHE A 196 22.17 13.22 -17.32
CA PHE A 196 23.09 14.37 -17.36
C PHE A 196 22.31 15.69 -17.44
N PRO A 197 21.67 16.09 -16.32
CA PRO A 197 20.87 17.30 -16.30
C PRO A 197 21.74 18.55 -16.47
N SER A 198 21.27 19.49 -17.28
CA SER A 198 21.93 20.80 -17.45
C SER A 198 21.78 21.68 -16.20
N ASN A 199 20.69 21.53 -15.47
CA ASN A 199 20.38 22.25 -14.23
C ASN A 199 19.28 21.51 -13.45
N ALA A 200 18.95 21.99 -12.24
CA ALA A 200 17.94 21.37 -11.37
C ALA A 200 16.54 21.34 -12.01
N LYS A 201 16.14 22.37 -12.77
CA LYS A 201 14.83 22.41 -13.45
C LYS A 201 14.74 21.35 -14.54
N ALA A 202 15.80 21.14 -15.31
CA ALA A 202 15.84 20.10 -16.33
C ALA A 202 15.74 18.69 -15.68
N LEU A 203 16.39 18.50 -14.53
CA LEU A 203 16.26 17.24 -13.77
C LEU A 203 14.83 17.02 -13.27
N GLU A 204 14.18 18.04 -12.75
CA GLU A 204 12.80 17.97 -12.26
C GLU A 204 11.83 17.65 -13.40
N ALA A 205 11.95 18.33 -14.55
CA ALA A 205 11.13 18.08 -15.72
C ALA A 205 11.33 16.65 -16.26
N ALA A 206 12.58 16.17 -16.32
CA ALA A 206 12.89 14.81 -16.73
C ALA A 206 12.28 13.77 -15.79
N ARG A 207 12.42 13.94 -14.47
CA ARG A 207 11.78 13.06 -13.48
C ARG A 207 10.26 13.02 -13.65
N HIS A 208 9.62 14.20 -13.75
CA HIS A 208 8.18 14.30 -13.95
C HIS A 208 7.73 13.57 -15.23
N ARG A 209 8.45 13.77 -16.35
CA ARG A 209 8.14 13.09 -17.62
C ARG A 209 8.27 11.56 -17.51
N LEU A 210 9.35 11.06 -16.92
CA LEU A 210 9.61 9.62 -16.83
C LEU A 210 8.71 8.92 -15.81
N ILE A 211 8.37 9.57 -14.70
CA ILE A 211 7.35 9.09 -13.75
C ILE A 211 5.98 8.98 -14.44
N PHE A 212 5.60 10.03 -15.19
CA PHE A 212 4.36 10.02 -15.97
C PHE A 212 4.35 8.85 -16.98
N GLU A 213 5.48 8.62 -17.67
CA GLU A 213 5.62 7.51 -18.60
C GLU A 213 5.40 6.14 -17.97
N GLU A 214 6.05 5.87 -16.84
CA GLU A 214 5.90 4.60 -16.12
C GLU A 214 4.46 4.37 -15.66
N LEU A 215 3.86 5.38 -15.06
CA LEU A 215 2.49 5.29 -14.52
C LEU A 215 1.44 5.19 -15.64
N LEU A 216 1.63 5.91 -16.76
CA LEU A 216 0.76 5.80 -17.93
C LEU A 216 0.83 4.41 -18.55
N THR A 217 2.04 3.92 -18.79
CA THR A 217 2.26 2.59 -19.38
C THR A 217 1.63 1.49 -18.53
N LEU A 218 1.80 1.55 -17.21
CA LEU A 218 1.16 0.66 -16.26
C LEU A 218 -0.37 0.76 -16.34
N THR A 219 -0.91 1.98 -16.32
CA THR A 219 -2.37 2.23 -16.35
C THR A 219 -3.00 1.72 -17.65
N VAL A 220 -2.39 1.99 -18.78
CA VAL A 220 -2.85 1.51 -20.10
C VAL A 220 -2.81 -0.02 -20.17
N GLY A 221 -1.73 -0.64 -19.69
CA GLY A 221 -1.59 -2.09 -19.67
C GLY A 221 -2.67 -2.76 -18.81
N LEU A 222 -2.92 -2.27 -17.61
CA LEU A 222 -3.99 -2.77 -16.73
C LEU A 222 -5.38 -2.62 -17.38
N LYS A 223 -5.67 -1.47 -18.02
CA LYS A 223 -6.94 -1.24 -18.72
C LYS A 223 -7.10 -2.18 -19.93
N LYS A 224 -6.05 -2.45 -20.69
CA LYS A 224 -6.07 -3.42 -21.81
C LYS A 224 -6.27 -4.86 -21.33
N LEU A 225 -5.65 -5.25 -20.23
CA LEU A 225 -5.88 -6.57 -19.62
C LEU A 225 -7.34 -6.74 -19.21
N LYS A 226 -7.94 -5.69 -18.63
CA LYS A 226 -9.35 -5.64 -18.26
C LYS A 226 -10.28 -5.77 -19.48
N GLY A 227 -9.98 -5.06 -20.57
CA GLY A 227 -10.79 -5.08 -21.80
C GLY A 227 -10.76 -6.41 -22.55
N ARG A 228 -9.68 -7.18 -22.46
CA ARG A 228 -9.52 -8.46 -23.21
C ARG A 228 -10.29 -9.63 -22.63
N LYS A 229 -10.80 -9.58 -21.38
CA LYS A 229 -11.39 -10.73 -20.66
C LYS A 229 -12.90 -10.62 -20.40
N ARG A 230 -13.62 -9.64 -20.96
CA ARG A 230 -15.06 -9.55 -20.71
C ARG A 230 -15.83 -10.44 -21.67
N THR A 231 -16.13 -11.68 -21.25
CA THR A 231 -17.12 -12.51 -21.90
C THR A 231 -18.53 -11.99 -21.54
N PRO A 232 -19.45 -11.81 -22.52
CA PRO A 232 -20.83 -11.43 -22.21
C PRO A 232 -21.48 -12.42 -21.25
N THR A 233 -22.40 -11.94 -20.41
CA THR A 233 -23.20 -12.78 -19.52
C THR A 233 -24.66 -12.81 -19.94
N THR A 234 -25.28 -13.97 -19.75
CA THR A 234 -26.72 -14.13 -19.90
C THR A 234 -27.50 -13.73 -18.63
N ARG A 235 -26.80 -13.45 -17.53
CA ARG A 235 -27.37 -13.18 -16.21
C ARG A 235 -27.69 -11.70 -16.00
N VAL A 236 -28.34 -11.08 -16.97
CA VAL A 236 -28.69 -9.65 -16.95
C VAL A 236 -29.97 -9.44 -16.16
N ILE A 237 -29.98 -8.50 -15.18
CA ILE A 237 -31.21 -8.13 -14.48
C ILE A 237 -32.12 -7.30 -15.39
N LYS A 238 -33.41 -7.64 -15.36
CA LYS A 238 -34.46 -6.91 -16.12
C LYS A 238 -35.07 -5.80 -15.31
N LYS A 239 -35.16 -5.97 -13.99
CA LYS A 239 -35.86 -5.06 -13.08
C LYS A 239 -34.95 -4.68 -11.92
N ASP A 240 -34.80 -3.37 -11.69
CA ASP A 240 -34.23 -2.83 -10.46
C ASP A 240 -35.28 -2.86 -9.35
N CYS A 241 -34.99 -3.59 -8.27
CA CYS A 241 -35.89 -3.75 -7.12
C CYS A 241 -35.42 -2.98 -5.88
N THR A 242 -34.34 -2.19 -5.99
CA THR A 242 -33.71 -1.52 -4.84
C THR A 242 -34.63 -0.52 -4.14
N ALA A 243 -35.47 0.22 -4.90
CA ALA A 243 -36.46 1.14 -4.34
C ALA A 243 -37.55 0.43 -3.50
N ALA A 244 -37.92 -0.80 -3.86
CA ALA A 244 -38.89 -1.59 -3.11
C ALA A 244 -38.25 -2.26 -1.87
N PHE A 245 -36.93 -2.49 -1.88
CA PHE A 245 -36.18 -3.07 -0.78
C PHE A 245 -35.83 -2.04 0.29
N ALA A 246 -35.45 -0.82 -0.07
CA ALA A 246 -34.98 0.22 0.84
C ALA A 246 -35.90 0.47 2.06
N PRO A 247 -37.24 0.49 1.96
CA PRO A 247 -38.14 0.67 3.11
C PRO A 247 -38.12 -0.50 4.12
N ARG A 248 -37.56 -1.67 3.76
CA ARG A 248 -37.46 -2.83 4.68
C ARG A 248 -36.26 -2.72 5.60
N LEU A 249 -35.30 -1.86 5.28
CA LEU A 249 -34.15 -1.61 6.14
C LEU A 249 -34.59 -0.79 7.37
N PRO A 250 -34.05 -1.08 8.57
CA PRO A 250 -34.35 -0.33 9.80
C PRO A 250 -33.73 1.08 9.80
N PHE A 251 -33.12 1.51 8.71
CA PHE A 251 -32.43 2.79 8.54
C PHE A 251 -32.49 3.24 7.08
N THR A 252 -32.27 4.52 6.84
CA THR A 252 -32.13 5.07 5.49
C THR A 252 -30.70 4.88 4.99
N LEU A 253 -30.55 4.48 3.72
CA LEU A 253 -29.23 4.38 3.08
C LEU A 253 -28.56 5.76 3.01
N THR A 254 -27.27 5.81 3.27
CA THR A 254 -26.45 7.03 3.06
C THR A 254 -26.30 7.34 1.58
N GLY A 255 -25.87 8.56 1.25
CA GLY A 255 -25.59 8.95 -0.12
C GLY A 255 -24.52 8.04 -0.76
N ALA A 256 -23.48 7.66 -0.02
CA ALA A 256 -22.45 6.74 -0.49
C ALA A 256 -22.97 5.32 -0.76
N GLN A 257 -23.82 4.81 0.12
CA GLN A 257 -24.45 3.50 -0.08
C GLN A 257 -25.38 3.51 -1.31
N SER A 258 -26.19 4.55 -1.48
CA SER A 258 -27.08 4.70 -2.63
C SER A 258 -26.30 4.81 -3.95
N ARG A 259 -25.19 5.57 -3.98
CA ARG A 259 -24.29 5.63 -5.14
C ARG A 259 -23.69 4.27 -5.47
N ALA A 260 -23.23 3.52 -4.46
CA ALA A 260 -22.65 2.19 -4.64
C ALA A 260 -23.67 1.19 -5.19
N VAL A 261 -24.90 1.20 -4.66
CA VAL A 261 -26.02 0.38 -5.18
C VAL A 261 -26.28 0.72 -6.65
N ALA A 262 -26.43 2.01 -7.00
CA ALA A 262 -26.68 2.42 -8.38
C ALA A 262 -25.58 1.97 -9.35
N GLN A 263 -24.30 2.05 -8.95
CA GLN A 263 -23.18 1.57 -9.74
C GLN A 263 -23.23 0.05 -9.95
N CYS A 264 -23.55 -0.72 -8.92
CA CYS A 264 -23.71 -2.16 -9.03
C CYS A 264 -24.90 -2.53 -9.94
N ILE A 265 -26.02 -1.84 -9.84
CA ILE A 265 -27.20 -2.06 -10.70
C ILE A 265 -26.84 -1.79 -12.16
N ALA A 266 -26.13 -0.72 -12.45
CA ALA A 266 -25.65 -0.43 -13.80
C ALA A 266 -24.79 -1.55 -14.37
N ASP A 267 -23.89 -2.12 -13.56
CA ASP A 267 -23.08 -3.27 -13.97
C ASP A 267 -23.95 -4.51 -14.23
N LEU A 268 -24.92 -4.80 -13.36
CA LEU A 268 -25.82 -5.95 -13.51
C LEU A 268 -26.72 -5.86 -14.76
N GLN A 269 -26.88 -4.65 -15.31
CA GLN A 269 -27.66 -4.38 -16.54
C GLN A 269 -26.78 -4.28 -17.79
N SER A 270 -25.44 -4.26 -17.64
CA SER A 270 -24.50 -3.96 -18.73
C SER A 270 -24.35 -5.06 -19.79
N GLY A 271 -24.82 -6.27 -19.53
CA GLY A 271 -24.59 -7.45 -20.39
C GLY A 271 -23.20 -8.12 -20.18
N TYR A 272 -22.44 -7.66 -19.20
CA TYR A 272 -21.18 -8.26 -18.80
C TYR A 272 -21.20 -8.61 -17.31
N PRO A 273 -20.43 -9.64 -16.87
CA PRO A 273 -20.34 -9.98 -15.45
C PRO A 273 -19.83 -8.76 -14.65
N MET A 274 -20.58 -8.38 -13.62
CA MET A 274 -20.06 -7.43 -12.61
C MET A 274 -18.87 -8.05 -11.91
N ASN A 275 -17.77 -7.33 -11.83
CA ASN A 275 -16.60 -7.69 -11.02
C ASN A 275 -16.18 -6.44 -10.24
N ARG A 276 -16.73 -6.27 -9.02
CA ARG A 276 -16.65 -5.01 -8.28
C ARG A 276 -16.17 -5.18 -6.85
N LEU A 277 -15.29 -4.27 -6.43
CA LEU A 277 -14.86 -4.10 -5.03
C LEU A 277 -15.71 -3.02 -4.35
N LEU A 278 -16.42 -3.39 -3.31
CA LEU A 278 -17.09 -2.47 -2.40
C LEU A 278 -16.19 -2.21 -1.20
N GLN A 279 -15.57 -1.06 -1.18
CA GLN A 279 -14.64 -0.65 -0.14
C GLN A 279 -15.31 0.35 0.81
N GLY A 280 -15.10 0.16 2.10
CA GLY A 280 -15.64 1.09 3.11
C GLY A 280 -15.13 0.73 4.48
N ASP A 281 -15.09 1.71 5.35
CA ASP A 281 -14.63 1.54 6.73
C ASP A 281 -15.45 0.48 7.49
N VAL A 282 -14.94 0.03 8.63
CA VAL A 282 -15.68 -0.84 9.54
C VAL A 282 -16.96 -0.14 9.96
N GLY A 283 -18.12 -0.80 9.74
CA GLY A 283 -19.43 -0.23 10.07
C GLY A 283 -19.97 0.79 9.06
N SER A 284 -19.39 0.94 7.86
CA SER A 284 -19.95 1.79 6.77
C SER A 284 -21.24 1.23 6.13
N GLY A 285 -21.69 0.04 6.56
CA GLY A 285 -22.93 -0.57 6.09
C GLY A 285 -22.81 -1.33 4.76
N LYS A 286 -21.65 -1.90 4.44
CA LYS A 286 -21.43 -2.76 3.26
C LYS A 286 -22.49 -3.87 3.13
N THR A 287 -22.90 -4.47 4.23
CA THR A 287 -23.94 -5.52 4.26
C THR A 287 -25.31 -5.02 3.80
N ALA A 288 -25.64 -3.73 3.99
CA ALA A 288 -26.89 -3.15 3.48
C ALA A 288 -26.89 -3.04 1.95
N VAL A 289 -25.75 -2.63 1.36
CA VAL A 289 -25.56 -2.63 -0.09
C VAL A 289 -25.66 -4.05 -0.64
N ALA A 290 -24.97 -4.99 -0.02
CA ALA A 290 -25.06 -6.40 -0.39
C ALA A 290 -26.49 -6.93 -0.35
N ALA A 291 -27.27 -6.62 0.69
CA ALA A 291 -28.65 -7.06 0.83
C ALA A 291 -29.58 -6.50 -0.27
N ALA A 292 -29.39 -5.23 -0.66
CA ALA A 292 -30.18 -4.63 -1.75
C ALA A 292 -29.91 -5.33 -3.10
N LEU A 293 -28.67 -5.73 -3.36
CA LEU A 293 -28.32 -6.48 -4.57
C LEU A 293 -28.85 -7.93 -4.51
N LEU A 294 -28.73 -8.59 -3.35
CA LEU A 294 -29.27 -9.93 -3.13
C LEU A 294 -30.79 -9.95 -3.40
N ASP A 295 -31.56 -8.98 -2.88
CA ASP A 295 -33.00 -8.88 -3.14
C ASP A 295 -33.28 -8.70 -4.64
N THR A 296 -32.55 -7.78 -5.29
CA THR A 296 -32.74 -7.51 -6.71
C THR A 296 -32.48 -8.76 -7.56
N LEU A 297 -31.43 -9.52 -7.30
CA LEU A 297 -31.13 -10.75 -8.06
C LEU A 297 -32.19 -11.83 -7.80
N VAL A 298 -32.61 -12.02 -6.57
CA VAL A 298 -33.66 -13.00 -6.21
C VAL A 298 -34.98 -12.64 -6.90
N GLN A 299 -35.36 -11.35 -6.93
CA GLN A 299 -36.58 -10.92 -7.63
C GLN A 299 -36.50 -11.05 -9.17
N ASN A 300 -35.29 -11.20 -9.71
CA ASN A 300 -35.06 -11.50 -11.12
C ASN A 300 -34.89 -13.03 -11.39
N GLY A 301 -35.11 -13.88 -10.38
CA GLY A 301 -35.10 -15.33 -10.53
C GLY A 301 -33.72 -15.98 -10.43
N TYR A 302 -32.72 -15.29 -9.88
CA TYR A 302 -31.37 -15.81 -9.65
C TYR A 302 -31.16 -16.23 -8.19
N GLN A 303 -30.29 -17.21 -7.99
CA GLN A 303 -29.74 -17.54 -6.68
C GLN A 303 -28.50 -16.73 -6.39
N CYS A 304 -28.18 -16.54 -5.11
CA CYS A 304 -27.02 -15.77 -4.66
C CYS A 304 -26.25 -16.51 -3.57
N ALA A 305 -24.94 -16.30 -3.53
CA ALA A 305 -24.05 -16.79 -2.49
C ALA A 305 -23.35 -15.64 -1.77
N LEU A 306 -23.31 -15.65 -0.43
CA LEU A 306 -22.53 -14.74 0.39
C LEU A 306 -21.51 -15.54 1.21
N MET A 307 -20.24 -15.32 0.96
CA MET A 307 -19.15 -16.02 1.59
C MET A 307 -18.43 -15.14 2.60
N ALA A 308 -18.23 -15.67 3.82
CA ALA A 308 -17.46 -15.05 4.86
C ALA A 308 -16.24 -15.92 5.25
N PRO A 309 -15.14 -15.33 5.73
CA PRO A 309 -13.90 -16.06 6.05
C PRO A 309 -14.02 -16.96 7.28
N THR A 310 -14.97 -16.72 8.17
CA THR A 310 -15.17 -17.49 9.40
C THR A 310 -16.64 -17.84 9.62
N GLU A 311 -16.90 -18.91 10.40
CA GLU A 311 -18.25 -19.34 10.74
C GLU A 311 -19.02 -18.27 11.51
N ILE A 312 -18.33 -17.55 12.41
CA ILE A 312 -18.93 -16.47 13.20
C ILE A 312 -19.46 -15.36 12.28
N LEU A 313 -18.64 -14.90 11.31
CA LEU A 313 -19.06 -13.87 10.36
C LEU A 313 -20.18 -14.36 9.44
N ALA A 314 -20.12 -15.62 9.00
CA ALA A 314 -21.21 -16.23 8.22
C ALA A 314 -22.52 -16.24 9.01
N THR A 315 -22.48 -16.63 10.29
CA THR A 315 -23.65 -16.64 11.18
C THR A 315 -24.19 -15.22 11.40
N GLN A 316 -23.32 -14.21 11.57
CA GLN A 316 -23.76 -12.81 11.72
C GLN A 316 -24.42 -12.28 10.45
N HIS A 317 -23.80 -12.52 9.27
CA HIS A 317 -24.42 -12.14 8.00
C HIS A 317 -25.77 -12.82 7.82
N TYR A 318 -25.85 -14.11 8.10
CA TYR A 318 -27.10 -14.87 8.03
C TYR A 318 -28.18 -14.26 8.93
N ALA A 319 -27.88 -14.01 10.22
CA ALA A 319 -28.81 -13.39 11.15
C ALA A 319 -29.26 -11.98 10.74
N THR A 320 -28.33 -11.19 10.17
CA THR A 320 -28.63 -9.85 9.66
C THR A 320 -29.55 -9.91 8.43
N LEU A 321 -29.23 -10.80 7.49
CA LEU A 321 -30.04 -10.98 6.30
C LEU A 321 -31.42 -11.56 6.63
N GLN A 322 -31.52 -12.49 7.59
CA GLN A 322 -32.83 -12.98 8.06
C GLN A 322 -33.74 -11.82 8.53
N LYS A 323 -33.18 -10.84 9.24
CA LYS A 323 -33.95 -9.66 9.66
C LYS A 323 -34.39 -8.78 8.47
N PHE A 324 -33.50 -8.56 7.49
CA PHE A 324 -33.80 -7.73 6.32
C PHE A 324 -34.81 -8.39 5.35
N PHE A 325 -34.80 -9.72 5.29
CA PHE A 325 -35.70 -10.51 4.44
C PHE A 325 -36.94 -11.03 5.20
N ALA A 326 -37.13 -10.64 6.48
CA ALA A 326 -38.31 -11.04 7.25
C ALA A 326 -39.60 -10.60 6.53
N GLY A 327 -40.59 -11.50 6.46
CA GLY A 327 -41.86 -11.26 5.79
C GLY A 327 -41.81 -11.35 4.25
N THR A 328 -40.69 -11.78 3.67
CA THR A 328 -40.57 -12.10 2.24
C THR A 328 -40.60 -13.62 1.98
N ASN A 329 -40.82 -14.00 0.73
CA ASN A 329 -40.73 -15.40 0.30
C ASN A 329 -39.28 -15.87 0.06
N THR A 330 -38.28 -15.03 0.35
CA THR A 330 -36.87 -15.35 0.15
C THR A 330 -36.39 -16.36 1.19
N ARG A 331 -35.94 -17.53 0.72
CA ARG A 331 -35.38 -18.59 1.58
C ARG A 331 -33.87 -18.48 1.65
N LEU A 332 -33.37 -18.42 2.88
CA LEU A 332 -31.92 -18.37 3.18
C LEU A 332 -31.46 -19.67 3.83
N CYS A 333 -30.21 -20.09 3.55
CA CYS A 333 -29.53 -21.13 4.32
C CYS A 333 -28.19 -20.67 4.86
N LEU A 334 -27.70 -21.34 5.90
CA LEU A 334 -26.36 -21.16 6.47
C LEU A 334 -25.59 -22.48 6.31
N LEU A 335 -24.59 -22.49 5.41
CA LEU A 335 -23.76 -23.65 5.11
C LEU A 335 -22.33 -23.44 5.64
N THR A 336 -22.02 -24.08 6.79
CA THR A 336 -20.72 -23.98 7.47
C THR A 336 -20.15 -25.37 7.78
N GLY A 337 -18.92 -25.37 8.34
CA GLY A 337 -18.28 -26.60 8.83
C GLY A 337 -19.09 -27.28 9.95
N ALA A 338 -19.76 -26.52 10.80
CA ALA A 338 -20.49 -26.98 11.95
C ALA A 338 -21.80 -27.71 11.62
N CYS A 339 -22.36 -27.55 10.42
CA CYS A 339 -23.58 -28.26 9.99
C CYS A 339 -23.36 -29.78 9.92
N THR A 340 -24.36 -30.53 10.34
CA THR A 340 -24.34 -31.99 10.26
C THR A 340 -24.33 -32.48 8.80
N ALA A 341 -23.89 -33.71 8.56
CA ALA A 341 -23.89 -34.29 7.24
C ALA A 341 -25.28 -34.37 6.59
N LYS A 342 -26.32 -34.59 7.42
CA LYS A 342 -27.72 -34.62 6.97
C LYS A 342 -28.20 -33.23 6.52
N GLU A 343 -27.94 -32.21 7.31
CA GLU A 343 -28.30 -30.82 7.00
C GLU A 343 -27.58 -30.35 5.73
N LYS A 344 -26.26 -30.64 5.62
CA LYS A 344 -25.49 -30.32 4.40
C LYS A 344 -26.08 -30.96 3.17
N ARG A 345 -26.45 -32.25 3.23
CA ARG A 345 -27.05 -32.96 2.10
C ARG A 345 -28.38 -32.33 1.71
N GLN A 346 -29.25 -32.02 2.68
CA GLN A 346 -30.53 -31.37 2.40
C GLN A 346 -30.36 -29.99 1.77
N MET A 347 -29.50 -29.13 2.34
CA MET A 347 -29.24 -27.80 1.81
C MET A 347 -28.66 -27.84 0.40
N LYS A 348 -27.77 -28.80 0.09
CA LYS A 348 -27.24 -28.98 -1.26
C LYS A 348 -28.32 -29.40 -2.26
N ALA A 349 -29.22 -30.28 -1.88
CA ALA A 349 -30.36 -30.65 -2.72
C ALA A 349 -31.29 -29.46 -2.95
N ASP A 350 -31.63 -28.72 -1.91
CA ASP A 350 -32.51 -27.54 -2.01
C ASP A 350 -31.87 -26.39 -2.84
N LEU A 351 -30.54 -26.26 -2.85
CA LEU A 351 -29.82 -25.31 -3.72
C LEU A 351 -29.88 -25.75 -5.20
N LEU A 352 -29.69 -27.03 -5.47
CA LEU A 352 -29.75 -27.59 -6.83
C LEU A 352 -31.18 -27.52 -7.40
N GLU A 353 -32.21 -27.69 -6.54
CA GLU A 353 -33.62 -27.58 -6.95
C GLU A 353 -34.12 -26.13 -7.06
N GLY A 354 -33.32 -25.14 -6.61
CA GLY A 354 -33.70 -23.72 -6.60
C GLY A 354 -34.62 -23.33 -5.44
N ASN A 355 -34.87 -24.22 -4.47
CA ASN A 355 -35.72 -23.95 -3.29
C ASN A 355 -35.08 -22.94 -2.32
N ILE A 356 -33.74 -22.83 -2.31
CA ILE A 356 -33.00 -21.82 -1.53
C ILE A 356 -32.53 -20.72 -2.48
N HIS A 357 -32.85 -19.48 -2.12
CA HIS A 357 -32.53 -18.31 -2.94
C HIS A 357 -31.17 -17.68 -2.56
N ILE A 358 -30.82 -17.66 -1.26
CA ILE A 358 -29.58 -17.08 -0.77
C ILE A 358 -28.85 -18.08 0.13
N ALA A 359 -27.63 -18.45 -0.23
CA ALA A 359 -26.75 -19.27 0.58
C ALA A 359 -25.70 -18.38 1.26
N VAL A 360 -25.65 -18.42 2.59
CA VAL A 360 -24.59 -17.77 3.38
C VAL A 360 -23.69 -18.87 3.93
N GLY A 361 -22.38 -18.68 3.90
CA GLY A 361 -21.48 -19.69 4.44
C GLY A 361 -20.01 -19.31 4.39
N THR A 362 -19.17 -20.31 4.65
CA THR A 362 -17.71 -20.20 4.54
C THR A 362 -17.23 -20.80 3.21
N HIS A 363 -15.95 -21.14 3.12
CA HIS A 363 -15.38 -21.87 1.97
C HIS A 363 -16.13 -23.17 1.62
N ALA A 364 -17.01 -23.66 2.49
CA ALA A 364 -17.87 -24.80 2.17
C ALA A 364 -18.78 -24.54 0.95
N LEU A 365 -19.11 -23.29 0.65
CA LEU A 365 -19.90 -22.90 -0.55
C LEU A 365 -19.14 -23.08 -1.87
N ILE A 366 -17.81 -23.13 -1.84
CA ILE A 366 -16.95 -23.25 -3.02
C ILE A 366 -16.70 -24.72 -3.39
N GLN A 367 -16.96 -25.67 -2.48
CA GLN A 367 -16.71 -27.09 -2.70
C GLN A 367 -17.44 -27.57 -3.95
N ASN A 368 -16.79 -28.46 -4.73
CA ASN A 368 -17.28 -28.94 -6.03
C ASN A 368 -18.66 -29.60 -5.96
N ASP A 369 -19.02 -30.12 -4.81
CA ASP A 369 -20.29 -30.82 -4.56
C ASP A 369 -21.46 -29.89 -4.13
N VAL A 370 -21.25 -28.57 -4.15
CA VAL A 370 -22.31 -27.57 -3.98
C VAL A 370 -22.68 -26.98 -5.34
N GLU A 371 -23.83 -27.32 -5.84
CA GLU A 371 -24.34 -26.84 -7.13
C GLU A 371 -25.58 -25.97 -6.93
N PHE A 372 -25.74 -24.97 -7.76
CA PHE A 372 -26.87 -24.04 -7.79
C PHE A 372 -27.68 -24.22 -9.07
N ALA A 373 -28.98 -24.17 -8.98
CA ALA A 373 -29.85 -24.21 -10.17
C ALA A 373 -29.62 -23.01 -11.09
N ASN A 374 -29.47 -21.80 -10.52
CA ASN A 374 -29.30 -20.56 -11.30
C ASN A 374 -28.53 -19.49 -10.52
N LEU A 375 -27.23 -19.70 -10.29
CA LEU A 375 -26.39 -18.76 -9.54
C LEU A 375 -26.14 -17.48 -10.36
N GLY A 376 -26.57 -16.33 -9.86
CA GLY A 376 -26.41 -15.02 -10.51
C GLY A 376 -25.35 -14.12 -9.84
N LEU A 377 -25.19 -14.18 -8.50
CA LEU A 377 -24.28 -13.30 -7.76
C LEU A 377 -23.52 -14.06 -6.68
N VAL A 378 -22.23 -13.81 -6.61
CA VAL A 378 -21.37 -14.23 -5.50
C VAL A 378 -20.83 -12.98 -4.79
N ILE A 379 -21.03 -12.91 -3.48
CA ILE A 379 -20.48 -11.87 -2.61
C ILE A 379 -19.43 -12.48 -1.71
N THR A 380 -18.25 -11.88 -1.63
CA THR A 380 -17.17 -12.29 -0.71
C THR A 380 -16.86 -11.17 0.26
N ASP A 381 -16.85 -11.47 1.56
CA ASP A 381 -16.46 -10.51 2.60
C ASP A 381 -15.00 -10.74 3.03
N GLU A 382 -14.25 -9.65 3.31
CA GLU A 382 -12.85 -9.69 3.78
C GLU A 382 -11.90 -10.50 2.88
N GLN A 383 -11.88 -10.21 1.60
CA GLN A 383 -11.14 -10.96 0.56
C GLN A 383 -9.65 -11.18 0.85
N HIS A 384 -8.98 -10.25 1.55
CA HIS A 384 -7.55 -10.36 1.85
C HIS A 384 -7.17 -11.61 2.67
N ARG A 385 -8.14 -12.30 3.24
CA ARG A 385 -7.99 -13.56 3.98
C ARG A 385 -8.17 -14.82 3.12
N PHE A 386 -8.59 -14.65 1.86
CA PHE A 386 -8.72 -15.77 0.92
C PHE A 386 -7.47 -15.87 0.02
N GLY A 387 -6.96 -17.09 -0.17
CA GLY A 387 -5.83 -17.35 -1.08
C GLY A 387 -6.16 -17.08 -2.55
N VAL A 388 -5.13 -16.84 -3.36
CA VAL A 388 -5.27 -16.61 -4.82
C VAL A 388 -6.00 -17.78 -5.52
N GLN A 389 -5.76 -19.02 -5.08
CA GLN A 389 -6.39 -20.23 -5.63
C GLN A 389 -7.90 -20.26 -5.34
N GLN A 390 -8.33 -19.90 -4.14
CA GLN A 390 -9.75 -19.88 -3.77
C GLN A 390 -10.55 -18.84 -4.56
N ARG A 391 -9.91 -17.75 -5.01
CA ARG A 391 -10.50 -16.77 -5.93
C ARG A 391 -10.70 -17.32 -7.32
N ALA A 392 -9.71 -18.08 -7.82
CA ALA A 392 -9.81 -18.77 -9.11
C ALA A 392 -10.91 -19.84 -9.09
N ASP A 393 -11.03 -20.60 -8.01
CA ASP A 393 -12.06 -21.65 -7.86
C ASP A 393 -13.48 -21.07 -7.81
N LEU A 394 -13.64 -19.86 -7.22
CA LEU A 394 -14.91 -19.13 -7.24
C LEU A 394 -15.26 -18.61 -8.64
N ALA A 395 -14.28 -18.09 -9.35
CA ALA A 395 -14.44 -17.65 -10.75
C ALA A 395 -14.75 -18.83 -11.68
N MET A 396 -14.23 -20.03 -11.39
CA MET A 396 -14.49 -21.25 -12.16
C MET A 396 -15.91 -21.81 -11.98
N LYS A 397 -16.63 -21.49 -10.88
CA LYS A 397 -18.04 -21.87 -10.71
C LYS A 397 -19.01 -21.12 -11.63
N GLY A 398 -18.53 -20.11 -12.35
CA GLY A 398 -19.33 -19.42 -13.37
C GLY A 398 -18.59 -18.27 -14.01
N GLU A 399 -17.98 -18.47 -15.18
CA GLU A 399 -17.42 -17.40 -16.01
C GLU A 399 -18.42 -16.26 -16.31
N GLU A 400 -19.72 -16.49 -16.11
CA GLU A 400 -20.81 -15.55 -16.33
C GLU A 400 -21.42 -14.98 -15.04
N VAL A 401 -20.97 -15.39 -13.84
CA VAL A 401 -21.57 -14.97 -12.55
C VAL A 401 -21.04 -13.62 -12.13
N HIS A 402 -21.94 -12.75 -11.67
CA HIS A 402 -21.58 -11.47 -11.07
C HIS A 402 -20.84 -11.67 -9.74
N THR A 403 -19.78 -10.88 -9.52
CA THR A 403 -18.97 -10.96 -8.30
C THR A 403 -18.90 -9.59 -7.61
N LEU A 404 -19.23 -9.56 -6.32
CA LEU A 404 -19.01 -8.42 -5.45
C LEU A 404 -18.05 -8.81 -4.33
N VAL A 405 -16.97 -8.09 -4.22
CA VAL A 405 -15.99 -8.23 -3.16
C VAL A 405 -16.18 -7.11 -2.15
N MET A 406 -16.30 -7.44 -0.87
CA MET A 406 -16.36 -6.45 0.20
C MET A 406 -15.04 -6.41 0.97
N SER A 407 -14.57 -5.21 1.30
CA SER A 407 -13.37 -5.02 2.15
C SER A 407 -13.61 -3.95 3.20
N ALA A 408 -13.25 -4.27 4.45
CA ALA A 408 -13.22 -3.32 5.56
C ALA A 408 -11.84 -2.68 5.77
N THR A 409 -10.81 -3.14 5.04
CA THR A 409 -9.53 -2.43 5.01
C THR A 409 -9.63 -1.27 4.04
N PRO A 410 -9.57 -0.02 4.52
CA PRO A 410 -9.42 1.10 3.63
C PRO A 410 -8.02 1.02 3.02
N ILE A 411 -7.96 0.74 1.72
CA ILE A 411 -6.76 0.86 0.90
C ILE A 411 -6.91 2.17 0.14
N PRO A 412 -5.86 3.00 0.00
CA PRO A 412 -5.94 4.18 -0.84
C PRO A 412 -6.58 3.85 -2.19
N ARG A 413 -7.56 4.64 -2.61
CA ARG A 413 -8.40 4.33 -3.80
C ARG A 413 -7.58 4.04 -5.05
N THR A 414 -6.51 4.79 -5.24
CA THR A 414 -5.57 4.63 -6.36
C THR A 414 -4.80 3.32 -6.28
N LEU A 415 -4.36 2.94 -5.09
CA LEU A 415 -3.65 1.69 -4.87
C LEU A 415 -4.58 0.48 -5.02
N ALA A 416 -5.81 0.58 -4.54
CA ALA A 416 -6.83 -0.45 -4.73
C ALA A 416 -7.10 -0.72 -6.22
N MET A 417 -7.13 0.32 -7.06
CA MET A 417 -7.31 0.19 -8.50
C MET A 417 -6.14 -0.50 -9.21
N MET A 418 -4.93 -0.43 -8.65
CA MET A 418 -3.75 -1.10 -9.19
C MET A 418 -3.66 -2.55 -8.75
N ILE A 419 -3.88 -2.80 -7.46
CA ILE A 419 -3.82 -4.16 -6.88
C ILE A 419 -4.94 -5.03 -7.43
N TYR A 420 -6.11 -4.43 -7.64
CA TYR A 420 -7.32 -5.11 -8.11
C TYR A 420 -7.70 -4.61 -9.52
N GLY A 421 -6.73 -4.50 -10.42
CA GLY A 421 -6.88 -3.88 -11.75
C GLY A 421 -8.00 -4.45 -12.61
N ASP A 422 -8.51 -5.64 -12.29
CA ASP A 422 -9.66 -6.30 -12.90
C ASP A 422 -11.01 -5.96 -12.23
N LEU A 423 -11.00 -5.29 -11.05
CA LEU A 423 -12.21 -4.89 -10.32
C LEU A 423 -12.60 -3.44 -10.59
N ASP A 424 -13.90 -3.20 -10.72
CA ASP A 424 -14.49 -1.86 -10.58
C ASP A 424 -14.61 -1.52 -9.10
N ILE A 425 -14.42 -0.25 -8.69
CA ILE A 425 -14.38 0.12 -7.28
C ILE A 425 -15.55 1.05 -6.94
N SER A 426 -16.29 0.68 -5.89
CA SER A 426 -17.24 1.56 -5.20
C SER A 426 -16.77 1.83 -3.79
N VAL A 427 -16.75 3.10 -3.39
CA VAL A 427 -16.26 3.53 -2.07
C VAL A 427 -17.41 4.03 -1.22
N LEU A 428 -17.51 3.52 0.02
CA LEU A 428 -18.40 4.03 1.05
C LEU A 428 -17.60 4.99 1.94
N ASP A 429 -17.61 6.25 1.57
CA ASP A 429 -16.91 7.37 2.22
C ASP A 429 -17.76 8.11 3.26
N GLU A 430 -18.93 7.57 3.58
CA GLU A 430 -19.86 8.10 4.59
C GLU A 430 -20.16 7.02 5.63
N LEU A 431 -20.21 7.41 6.91
CA LEU A 431 -20.67 6.54 7.99
C LEU A 431 -22.19 6.70 8.19
N PRO A 432 -22.91 5.63 8.55
CA PRO A 432 -24.32 5.70 8.88
C PRO A 432 -24.58 6.69 10.04
N PRO A 433 -25.72 7.41 10.03
CA PRO A 433 -26.09 8.32 11.10
C PRO A 433 -26.25 7.57 12.43
N GLY A 434 -25.88 8.23 13.55
CA GLY A 434 -26.00 7.67 14.90
C GLY A 434 -24.76 6.95 15.42
N ARG A 435 -23.72 6.76 14.61
CA ARG A 435 -22.44 6.23 15.09
C ARG A 435 -21.69 7.25 15.92
N GLN A 436 -21.33 6.88 17.17
CA GLN A 436 -20.55 7.74 18.06
C GLN A 436 -19.07 7.77 17.62
N GLU A 437 -18.46 8.96 17.73
CA GLU A 437 -17.02 9.10 17.52
C GLU A 437 -16.23 8.39 18.62
N ILE A 438 -15.24 7.58 18.25
CA ILE A 438 -14.38 6.87 19.18
C ILE A 438 -13.22 7.76 19.57
N ARG A 439 -13.18 8.16 20.85
CA ARG A 439 -12.06 8.93 21.37
C ARG A 439 -10.81 8.05 21.46
N THR A 440 -9.75 8.45 20.76
CA THR A 440 -8.47 7.73 20.78
C THR A 440 -7.43 8.54 21.54
N ASP A 441 -6.81 7.95 22.56
CA ASP A 441 -5.72 8.55 23.34
C ASP A 441 -4.47 7.66 23.29
N VAL A 442 -3.29 8.31 23.25
CA VAL A 442 -1.97 7.66 23.26
C VAL A 442 -1.31 8.01 24.59
N VAL A 443 -0.93 6.99 25.35
CA VAL A 443 -0.39 7.13 26.71
C VAL A 443 0.79 6.19 26.93
N THR A 444 1.59 6.46 27.96
CA THR A 444 2.68 5.55 28.38
C THR A 444 2.20 4.54 29.43
N SER A 445 2.96 3.47 29.66
CA SER A 445 2.69 2.46 30.70
C SER A 445 2.58 3.05 32.12
N ALA A 446 3.19 4.20 32.38
CA ALA A 446 3.05 4.94 33.66
C ALA A 446 1.58 5.28 34.01
N TYR A 447 0.67 5.28 33.03
CA TYR A 447 -0.74 5.55 33.22
C TYR A 447 -1.60 4.29 33.48
N HIS A 448 -1.05 3.06 33.54
CA HIS A 448 -1.80 1.83 33.73
C HIS A 448 -2.80 1.89 34.88
N ALA A 449 -2.39 2.34 36.06
CA ALA A 449 -3.31 2.45 37.21
C ALA A 449 -4.53 3.32 36.90
N ARG A 450 -4.38 4.40 36.13
CA ARG A 450 -5.49 5.26 35.71
C ARG A 450 -6.36 4.60 34.63
N ILE A 451 -5.73 3.90 33.70
CA ILE A 451 -6.41 3.17 32.62
C ILE A 451 -7.31 2.08 33.21
N PHE A 452 -6.79 1.25 34.11
CA PHE A 452 -7.56 0.19 34.74
C PHE A 452 -8.66 0.71 35.66
N ARG A 453 -8.43 1.82 36.35
CA ARG A 453 -9.50 2.51 37.10
C ARG A 453 -10.62 2.96 36.17
N PHE A 454 -10.29 3.51 35.00
CA PHE A 454 -11.26 3.93 34.00
C PHE A 454 -12.03 2.72 33.44
N LEU A 455 -11.34 1.62 33.13
CA LEU A 455 -11.96 0.37 32.65
C LEU A 455 -12.94 -0.17 33.70
N ARG A 456 -12.53 -0.27 34.97
CA ARG A 456 -13.43 -0.73 36.08
C ARG A 456 -14.69 0.11 36.16
N ALA A 457 -14.57 1.42 36.07
CA ALA A 457 -15.74 2.29 36.11
C ALA A 457 -16.68 2.07 34.91
N ALA A 458 -16.19 1.63 33.75
CA ALA A 458 -17.04 1.19 32.65
C ALA A 458 -17.69 -0.16 32.91
N LEU A 459 -16.94 -1.12 33.43
CA LEU A 459 -17.46 -2.47 33.80
C LEU A 459 -18.56 -2.38 34.87
N ASP A 460 -18.40 -1.49 35.85
CA ASP A 460 -19.37 -1.23 36.90
C ASP A 460 -20.70 -0.65 36.35
N ARG A 461 -20.65 0.03 35.19
CA ARG A 461 -21.88 0.46 34.48
C ARG A 461 -22.49 -0.64 33.60
N GLY A 462 -21.94 -1.85 33.62
CA GLY A 462 -22.37 -2.94 32.80
C GLY A 462 -21.81 -2.94 31.38
N GLU A 463 -20.82 -2.07 31.07
CA GLU A 463 -20.13 -2.04 29.79
C GLU A 463 -19.06 -3.14 29.72
N GLN A 464 -18.52 -3.40 28.54
CA GLN A 464 -17.47 -4.41 28.29
C GLN A 464 -16.22 -3.79 27.69
N GLY A 465 -15.08 -4.47 27.84
CA GLY A 465 -13.80 -3.98 27.33
C GLY A 465 -12.95 -5.03 26.65
N TYR A 466 -12.07 -4.56 25.77
CA TYR A 466 -11.01 -5.35 25.16
C TYR A 466 -9.65 -4.90 25.70
N ILE A 467 -8.76 -5.87 25.94
CA ILE A 467 -7.34 -5.64 26.16
C ILE A 467 -6.59 -6.45 25.10
N VAL A 468 -5.89 -5.76 24.20
CA VAL A 468 -5.18 -6.39 23.09
C VAL A 468 -3.68 -6.32 23.34
N CYS A 469 -3.02 -7.47 23.30
CA CYS A 469 -1.57 -7.59 23.47
C CYS A 469 -0.91 -7.94 22.13
N PRO A 470 0.28 -7.37 21.81
CA PRO A 470 1.00 -7.74 20.59
C PRO A 470 1.57 -9.16 20.69
N LEU A 471 1.81 -9.76 19.54
CA LEU A 471 2.57 -11.00 19.40
C LEU A 471 4.05 -10.77 19.78
N VAL A 472 4.61 -11.59 20.65
CA VAL A 472 6.01 -11.49 21.16
C VAL A 472 6.89 -12.58 20.56
N ASP A 473 6.99 -12.92 19.38
CA ASP A 473 7.63 -14.02 18.66
C ASP A 473 6.71 -15.23 18.37
N GLU A 474 6.88 -15.81 17.16
CA GLU A 474 6.14 -17.00 16.75
C GLU A 474 6.53 -18.21 17.61
N GLY A 475 5.70 -18.60 18.58
CA GLY A 475 5.96 -19.81 19.34
C GLY A 475 5.15 -20.01 20.63
N GLU A 476 5.61 -20.96 21.45
CA GLU A 476 4.99 -21.30 22.77
C GLU A 476 5.09 -20.16 23.80
N SER A 477 6.03 -19.23 23.65
CA SER A 477 6.21 -18.09 24.55
C SER A 477 5.05 -17.10 24.52
N GLU A 478 4.35 -17.01 23.38
CA GLU A 478 3.26 -16.11 23.12
C GLU A 478 1.99 -16.42 23.90
N MET A 479 1.59 -17.68 23.88
CA MET A 479 0.44 -18.18 24.64
C MET A 479 0.68 -18.00 26.14
N LYS A 480 1.91 -18.31 26.59
CA LYS A 480 2.29 -18.17 28.01
C LYS A 480 2.22 -16.71 28.46
N ALA A 481 2.68 -15.76 27.60
CA ALA A 481 2.65 -14.33 27.94
C ALA A 481 1.23 -13.77 28.03
N ALA A 482 0.37 -14.04 27.06
CA ALA A 482 -1.03 -13.58 27.11
C ALA A 482 -1.83 -14.24 28.25
N THR A 483 -1.60 -15.54 28.49
CA THR A 483 -2.24 -16.27 29.58
C THR A 483 -1.74 -15.77 30.94
N ALA A 484 -0.44 -15.57 31.11
CA ALA A 484 0.14 -15.03 32.34
C ALA A 484 -0.37 -13.60 32.61
N TYR A 485 -0.46 -12.77 31.57
CA TYR A 485 -0.98 -11.40 31.70
C TYR A 485 -2.47 -11.39 32.08
N ALA A 486 -3.30 -12.24 31.46
CA ALA A 486 -4.71 -12.36 31.83
C ALA A 486 -4.86 -12.87 33.27
N ALA A 487 -4.07 -13.85 33.69
CA ALA A 487 -4.08 -14.36 35.10
C ALA A 487 -3.64 -13.26 36.07
N GLN A 488 -2.56 -12.53 35.77
CA GLN A 488 -2.11 -11.41 36.58
C GLN A 488 -3.23 -10.37 36.75
N LEU A 489 -3.86 -9.95 35.63
CA LEU A 489 -4.94 -8.96 35.67
C LEU A 489 -6.15 -9.44 36.52
N SER A 490 -6.47 -10.71 36.45
CA SER A 490 -7.58 -11.30 37.25
C SER A 490 -7.29 -11.34 38.75
N GLU A 491 -6.01 -11.43 39.13
CA GLU A 491 -5.57 -11.42 40.53
C GLU A 491 -5.32 -10.03 41.09
N THR A 492 -5.13 -9.02 40.21
CA THR A 492 -4.73 -7.65 40.59
C THR A 492 -5.77 -6.63 40.18
N GLU A 493 -5.56 -5.95 39.05
CA GLU A 493 -6.30 -4.75 38.60
C GLU A 493 -7.77 -5.05 38.28
N LEU A 494 -8.08 -6.26 37.84
CA LEU A 494 -9.44 -6.68 37.43
C LEU A 494 -10.01 -7.79 38.33
N PHE A 495 -9.56 -7.83 39.58
CA PHE A 495 -10.12 -8.77 40.57
C PHE A 495 -11.63 -8.59 40.70
N GLY A 496 -12.37 -9.71 40.63
CA GLY A 496 -13.84 -9.74 40.75
C GLY A 496 -14.59 -9.56 39.41
N TYR A 497 -13.89 -9.34 38.28
CA TYR A 497 -14.50 -9.30 36.95
C TYR A 497 -14.23 -10.58 36.17
N ASN A 498 -15.15 -10.94 35.27
CA ASN A 498 -15.02 -12.13 34.41
C ASN A 498 -14.16 -11.82 33.19
N LEU A 499 -12.97 -12.39 33.15
CA LEU A 499 -12.03 -12.25 32.02
C LEU A 499 -12.13 -13.46 31.09
N GLY A 500 -12.16 -13.21 29.78
CA GLY A 500 -11.99 -14.22 28.72
C GLY A 500 -10.64 -14.07 28.05
N LEU A 501 -10.02 -15.16 27.63
CA LEU A 501 -8.78 -15.18 26.88
C LEU A 501 -9.02 -15.68 25.47
N LEU A 502 -8.46 -14.95 24.45
CA LEU A 502 -8.56 -15.31 23.05
C LEU A 502 -7.20 -15.21 22.36
N HIS A 503 -6.67 -16.33 21.84
CA HIS A 503 -5.38 -16.35 21.16
C HIS A 503 -5.35 -17.27 19.93
N GLY A 504 -4.33 -17.15 19.10
CA GLY A 504 -4.22 -17.81 17.80
C GLY A 504 -4.31 -19.33 17.84
N LYS A 505 -3.73 -19.97 18.85
CA LYS A 505 -3.65 -21.44 18.98
C LYS A 505 -4.94 -22.14 19.48
N MET A 506 -5.96 -21.39 19.89
CA MET A 506 -7.24 -21.98 20.24
C MET A 506 -7.91 -22.60 19.02
N THR A 507 -8.58 -23.73 19.24
CA THR A 507 -9.42 -24.34 18.20
C THR A 507 -10.57 -23.40 17.81
N PRO A 508 -11.10 -23.49 16.60
CA PRO A 508 -12.26 -22.68 16.20
C PRO A 508 -13.41 -22.76 17.19
N LYS A 509 -13.72 -23.97 17.66
CA LYS A 509 -14.80 -24.19 18.65
C LYS A 509 -14.55 -23.46 19.97
N GLN A 510 -13.31 -23.43 20.45
CA GLN A 510 -12.95 -22.70 21.68
C GLN A 510 -13.06 -21.19 21.48
N LYS A 511 -12.56 -20.67 20.33
CA LYS A 511 -12.70 -19.25 19.98
C LYS A 511 -14.16 -18.83 19.93
N ASP A 512 -15.01 -19.64 19.31
CA ASP A 512 -16.43 -19.38 19.19
C ASP A 512 -17.12 -19.36 20.57
N ALA A 513 -16.79 -20.31 21.46
CA ALA A 513 -17.36 -20.36 22.80
C ALA A 513 -17.03 -19.11 23.63
N VAL A 514 -15.77 -18.65 23.61
CA VAL A 514 -15.32 -17.43 24.32
C VAL A 514 -16.00 -16.19 23.73
N MET A 515 -16.05 -16.07 22.40
CA MET A 515 -16.69 -14.93 21.75
C MET A 515 -18.19 -14.86 21.97
N GLN A 516 -18.88 -16.00 22.00
CA GLN A 516 -20.32 -16.07 22.37
C GLN A 516 -20.55 -15.68 23.83
N ALA A 517 -19.69 -16.13 24.75
CA ALA A 517 -19.77 -15.73 26.15
C ALA A 517 -19.55 -14.21 26.31
N PHE A 518 -18.60 -13.64 25.56
CA PHE A 518 -18.38 -12.20 25.54
C PHE A 518 -19.57 -11.44 24.93
N ALA A 519 -20.15 -11.92 23.84
CA ALA A 519 -21.31 -11.30 23.20
C ALA A 519 -22.59 -11.34 24.12
N ARG A 520 -22.74 -12.37 24.98
CA ARG A 520 -23.83 -12.43 25.95
C ARG A 520 -23.60 -11.60 27.21
N GLY A 521 -22.36 -11.10 27.42
CA GLY A 521 -22.00 -10.38 28.65
C GLY A 521 -21.52 -11.27 29.81
N ASP A 522 -21.42 -12.59 29.60
CA ASP A 522 -20.90 -13.54 30.62
C ASP A 522 -19.39 -13.25 30.88
N VAL A 523 -18.69 -12.80 29.89
CA VAL A 523 -17.32 -12.28 29.96
C VAL A 523 -17.37 -10.76 29.85
N GLN A 524 -16.78 -10.04 30.79
CA GLN A 524 -16.79 -8.57 30.83
C GLN A 524 -15.57 -7.95 30.18
N VAL A 525 -14.42 -8.61 30.26
CA VAL A 525 -13.19 -8.17 29.63
C VAL A 525 -12.60 -9.28 28.78
N LEU A 526 -12.35 -9.01 27.50
CA LEU A 526 -11.69 -9.95 26.60
C LEU A 526 -10.22 -9.58 26.45
N VAL A 527 -9.33 -10.37 27.02
CA VAL A 527 -7.89 -10.29 26.80
C VAL A 527 -7.55 -11.09 25.55
N ALA A 528 -6.91 -10.45 24.57
CA ALA A 528 -6.69 -11.11 23.29
C ALA A 528 -5.36 -10.72 22.63
N THR A 529 -4.87 -11.60 21.77
CA THR A 529 -3.84 -11.28 20.80
C THR A 529 -4.48 -10.72 19.51
N THR A 530 -3.73 -10.55 18.43
CA THR A 530 -4.21 -10.03 17.12
C THR A 530 -5.45 -10.75 16.53
N VAL A 531 -5.84 -11.88 17.07
CA VAL A 531 -7.00 -12.69 16.63
C VAL A 531 -8.35 -11.96 16.75
N VAL A 532 -8.44 -10.88 17.54
CA VAL A 532 -9.65 -10.02 17.65
C VAL A 532 -9.98 -9.26 16.36
N GLU A 533 -9.10 -9.28 15.38
CA GLU A 533 -9.39 -8.72 14.03
C GLU A 533 -10.62 -9.37 13.39
N VAL A 534 -11.11 -10.52 13.88
CA VAL A 534 -12.24 -11.29 13.34
C VAL A 534 -13.55 -10.99 14.09
N GLY A 535 -14.32 -10.21 13.56
CA GLY A 535 -15.69 -9.95 13.26
C GLY A 535 -16.85 -10.17 14.20
N VAL A 536 -16.77 -10.29 15.51
CA VAL A 536 -18.00 -10.30 16.34
C VAL A 536 -18.41 -8.87 16.70
N ASP A 537 -19.68 -8.55 16.47
CA ASP A 537 -20.28 -7.28 16.85
C ASP A 537 -20.76 -7.35 18.30
N VAL A 538 -20.13 -6.58 19.20
CA VAL A 538 -20.52 -6.48 20.60
C VAL A 538 -20.83 -5.01 20.92
N PRO A 539 -22.10 -4.58 20.78
CA PRO A 539 -22.49 -3.17 20.96
C PRO A 539 -22.17 -2.60 22.34
N ASN A 540 -22.09 -3.46 23.36
CA ASN A 540 -21.80 -3.08 24.73
C ASN A 540 -20.32 -2.90 25.06
N ALA A 541 -19.42 -3.23 24.12
CA ALA A 541 -17.98 -3.03 24.27
C ALA A 541 -17.60 -1.57 23.95
N THR A 542 -17.23 -0.80 24.97
CA THR A 542 -16.98 0.63 24.89
C THR A 542 -15.51 1.00 25.10
N VAL A 543 -14.71 0.11 25.71
CA VAL A 543 -13.30 0.38 25.99
C VAL A 543 -12.40 -0.60 25.27
N MET A 544 -11.41 -0.07 24.53
CA MET A 544 -10.32 -0.82 23.89
C MET A 544 -8.99 -0.33 24.45
N ILE A 545 -8.23 -1.24 25.03
CA ILE A 545 -6.85 -0.97 25.47
C ILE A 545 -5.92 -1.81 24.57
N VAL A 546 -4.95 -1.16 23.95
CA VAL A 546 -3.93 -1.83 23.11
C VAL A 546 -2.57 -1.64 23.75
N GLU A 547 -2.00 -2.73 24.25
CA GLU A 547 -0.68 -2.75 24.89
C GLU A 547 0.44 -2.78 23.82
N ASN A 548 1.54 -2.05 24.07
CA ASN A 548 2.65 -1.92 23.15
C ASN A 548 2.18 -1.60 21.72
N ALA A 549 1.35 -0.57 21.60
CA ALA A 549 0.62 -0.23 20.38
C ALA A 549 1.56 0.07 19.19
N GLU A 550 2.81 0.43 19.43
CA GLU A 550 3.83 0.65 18.39
C GLU A 550 4.17 -0.61 17.59
N ARG A 551 3.86 -1.79 18.10
CA ARG A 551 4.09 -3.06 17.40
C ARG A 551 3.02 -3.41 16.36
N PHE A 552 1.89 -2.71 16.38
CA PHE A 552 0.80 -2.90 15.43
C PHE A 552 0.93 -1.99 14.22
N GLY A 553 0.47 -2.47 13.06
CA GLY A 553 0.26 -1.63 11.89
C GLY A 553 -0.90 -0.65 12.08
N LEU A 554 -0.86 0.50 11.39
CA LEU A 554 -1.95 1.50 11.46
C LEU A 554 -3.29 0.90 11.02
N SER A 555 -3.28 0.10 9.95
CA SER A 555 -4.49 -0.60 9.48
C SER A 555 -5.04 -1.58 10.53
N GLN A 556 -4.16 -2.29 11.28
CA GLN A 556 -4.56 -3.18 12.36
C GLN A 556 -5.16 -2.40 13.53
N LEU A 557 -4.50 -1.33 13.97
CA LEU A 557 -5.02 -0.46 15.02
C LEU A 557 -6.38 0.14 14.66
N HIS A 558 -6.56 0.51 13.40
CA HIS A 558 -7.84 1.01 12.90
C HIS A 558 -8.94 -0.07 12.93
N GLN A 559 -8.64 -1.29 12.49
CA GLN A 559 -9.57 -2.43 12.57
C GLN A 559 -9.95 -2.76 14.02
N LEU A 560 -8.96 -2.77 14.93
CA LEU A 560 -9.19 -2.96 16.36
C LEU A 560 -10.09 -1.86 16.92
N ARG A 561 -9.78 -0.58 16.66
CA ARG A 561 -10.62 0.55 17.06
C ARG A 561 -12.07 0.41 16.56
N GLY A 562 -12.26 -0.10 15.34
CA GLY A 562 -13.57 -0.35 14.75
C GLY A 562 -14.40 -1.43 15.44
N ARG A 563 -13.82 -2.19 16.40
CA ARG A 563 -14.55 -3.20 17.20
C ARG A 563 -15.37 -2.61 18.35
N ILE A 564 -15.11 -1.38 18.73
CA ILE A 564 -15.91 -0.62 19.71
C ILE A 564 -16.70 0.49 18.99
N GLY A 565 -17.57 1.19 19.70
CA GLY A 565 -18.37 2.30 19.15
C GLY A 565 -19.53 1.85 18.26
N ARG A 566 -20.07 0.66 18.49
CA ARG A 566 -21.23 0.12 17.76
C ARG A 566 -22.56 0.26 18.48
N GLY A 567 -22.50 0.67 19.76
CA GLY A 567 -23.65 1.04 20.57
C GLY A 567 -23.87 2.55 20.64
N SER A 568 -24.82 2.97 21.50
CA SER A 568 -25.13 4.38 21.77
C SER A 568 -24.18 5.04 22.78
N ALA A 569 -23.38 4.25 23.51
CA ALA A 569 -22.46 4.73 24.53
C ALA A 569 -21.15 5.26 23.91
N LYS A 570 -20.58 6.30 24.56
CA LYS A 570 -19.26 6.84 24.17
C LYS A 570 -18.18 5.78 24.34
N SER A 571 -17.34 5.64 23.31
CA SER A 571 -16.30 4.61 23.28
C SER A 571 -14.90 5.21 23.26
N TYR A 572 -13.96 4.48 23.86
CA TYR A 572 -12.59 4.94 24.10
C TYR A 572 -11.57 3.90 23.64
N CYS A 573 -10.64 4.30 22.80
CA CYS A 573 -9.49 3.50 22.37
C CYS A 573 -8.23 4.06 23.00
N ILE A 574 -7.56 3.30 23.85
CA ILE A 574 -6.37 3.71 24.60
C ILE A 574 -5.19 2.91 24.06
N LEU A 575 -4.25 3.63 23.41
CA LEU A 575 -3.03 3.07 22.85
C LEU A 575 -1.89 3.27 23.85
N VAL A 576 -1.39 2.19 24.43
CA VAL A 576 -0.29 2.23 25.39
C VAL A 576 1.03 1.99 24.67
N SER A 577 2.00 2.90 24.81
CA SER A 577 3.31 2.77 24.17
C SER A 577 4.38 3.52 24.93
N ASP A 578 5.53 2.86 25.13
CA ASP A 578 6.75 3.46 25.71
C ASP A 578 7.84 3.68 24.66
N ALA A 579 7.49 3.54 23.36
CA ALA A 579 8.44 3.72 22.27
C ALA A 579 8.97 5.17 22.19
N LYS A 580 10.30 5.29 22.10
CA LYS A 580 11.01 6.59 22.00
C LYS A 580 11.29 7.01 20.55
N GLY A 581 11.04 6.14 19.56
CA GLY A 581 11.32 6.41 18.16
C GLY A 581 10.28 7.35 17.53
N ASP A 582 10.75 8.33 16.75
CA ASP A 582 9.89 9.34 16.10
C ASP A 582 8.86 8.71 15.16
N THR A 583 9.23 7.72 14.36
CA THR A 583 8.33 7.03 13.43
C THR A 583 7.18 6.30 14.15
N ALA A 584 7.49 5.59 15.25
CA ALA A 584 6.48 4.92 16.06
C ALA A 584 5.51 5.95 16.68
N ARG A 585 6.05 7.04 17.19
CA ARG A 585 5.25 8.14 17.78
C ARG A 585 4.36 8.79 16.73
N GLN A 586 4.87 9.10 15.55
CA GLN A 586 4.08 9.68 14.45
C GLN A 586 2.92 8.77 14.04
N ARG A 587 3.14 7.45 13.92
CA ARG A 587 2.10 6.47 13.63
C ARG A 587 0.97 6.49 14.66
N LEU A 588 1.28 6.47 15.94
CA LEU A 588 0.28 6.51 17.00
C LEU A 588 -0.47 7.86 17.05
N LEU A 589 0.21 8.98 16.78
CA LEU A 589 -0.41 10.27 16.67
C LEU A 589 -1.36 10.37 15.46
N THR A 590 -1.08 9.69 14.37
CA THR A 590 -1.99 9.56 13.23
C THR A 590 -3.31 8.91 13.64
N MET A 591 -3.27 7.84 14.44
CA MET A 591 -4.46 7.19 14.98
C MET A 591 -5.27 8.10 15.91
N LYS A 592 -4.62 8.99 16.65
CA LYS A 592 -5.28 10.00 17.49
C LYS A 592 -5.90 11.12 16.66
N LYS A 593 -5.25 11.53 15.58
CA LYS A 593 -5.64 12.67 14.74
C LYS A 593 -6.81 12.34 13.81
N TYR A 594 -6.84 11.13 13.25
CA TYR A 594 -7.80 10.74 12.23
C TYR A 594 -8.73 9.62 12.71
N SER A 595 -10.02 9.83 12.51
CA SER A 595 -11.06 8.80 12.67
C SER A 595 -11.34 8.06 11.37
N ASP A 596 -11.12 8.69 10.23
CA ASP A 596 -11.35 8.18 8.88
C ASP A 596 -10.28 7.15 8.47
N GLY A 597 -10.72 5.93 8.15
CA GLY A 597 -9.84 4.84 7.78
C GLY A 597 -9.08 5.06 6.46
N PHE A 598 -9.64 5.79 5.50
CA PHE A 598 -8.94 6.12 4.25
C PHE A 598 -7.77 7.06 4.50
N LYS A 599 -7.97 8.09 5.34
CA LYS A 599 -6.90 9.00 5.74
C LYS A 599 -5.79 8.29 6.53
N ILE A 600 -6.16 7.33 7.38
CA ILE A 600 -5.19 6.50 8.11
C ILE A 600 -4.40 5.61 7.14
N ALA A 601 -5.06 5.05 6.14
CA ALA A 601 -4.39 4.23 5.13
C ALA A 601 -3.44 5.05 4.25
N ASP A 602 -3.82 6.26 3.86
CA ASP A 602 -2.95 7.19 3.12
C ASP A 602 -1.70 7.54 3.95
N GLU A 603 -1.85 7.83 5.24
CA GLU A 603 -0.72 8.10 6.13
C GLU A 603 0.13 6.85 6.45
N ASP A 604 -0.49 5.65 6.58
CA ASP A 604 0.25 4.39 6.75
C ASP A 604 1.16 4.13 5.55
N LEU A 605 0.62 4.33 4.35
CA LEU A 605 1.35 4.19 3.10
C LEU A 605 2.50 5.20 3.02
N ARG A 606 2.26 6.46 3.42
CA ARG A 606 3.27 7.52 3.45
C ARG A 606 4.41 7.25 4.44
N LEU A 607 4.09 6.69 5.61
CA LEU A 607 5.08 6.41 6.68
C LEU A 607 5.91 5.14 6.43
N ARG A 608 5.34 4.13 5.74
CA ARG A 608 6.03 2.87 5.44
C ARG A 608 6.77 2.89 4.12
N GLY A 609 6.35 3.73 3.18
CA GLY A 609 6.76 3.66 1.78
C GLY A 609 6.12 2.48 1.02
N PRO A 610 6.17 2.50 -0.31
CA PRO A 610 5.49 1.52 -1.16
C PRO A 610 6.12 0.12 -1.10
N GLY A 611 7.42 0.01 -0.83
CA GLY A 611 8.18 -1.25 -0.85
C GLY A 611 7.69 -2.30 0.15
N ASP A 612 7.28 -1.86 1.35
CA ASP A 612 6.78 -2.77 2.40
C ASP A 612 5.31 -3.15 2.20
N PHE A 613 4.54 -2.33 1.49
CA PHE A 613 3.11 -2.58 1.27
C PHE A 613 2.87 -3.68 0.22
N PHE A 614 3.69 -3.72 -0.82
CA PHE A 614 3.58 -4.74 -1.88
C PHE A 614 4.17 -6.10 -1.49
N GLY A 615 4.97 -6.17 -0.40
CA GLY A 615 5.58 -7.40 0.12
C GLY A 615 6.30 -8.22 -0.97
N LYS A 616 7.37 -8.90 -0.68
CA LYS A 616 8.16 -9.75 -1.62
C LYS A 616 7.37 -10.88 -2.33
N ARG A 617 6.02 -10.91 -2.25
CA ARG A 617 5.19 -12.06 -2.71
C ARG A 617 3.97 -11.73 -3.55
N GLN A 618 3.73 -10.48 -3.98
CA GLN A 618 2.67 -10.27 -4.99
C GLN A 618 3.26 -10.35 -6.40
N HIS A 619 3.35 -11.56 -6.91
CA HIS A 619 3.64 -11.85 -8.32
C HIS A 619 2.50 -11.29 -9.17
N GLY A 620 2.77 -10.29 -10.00
CA GLY A 620 1.83 -9.81 -10.99
C GLY A 620 1.89 -8.34 -11.41
N LEU A 621 2.46 -7.44 -10.61
CA LEU A 621 2.67 -6.05 -11.02
C LEU A 621 4.14 -5.82 -11.40
N PRO A 622 4.39 -5.06 -12.49
CA PRO A 622 5.73 -4.69 -12.91
C PRO A 622 6.42 -3.82 -11.84
N GLU A 623 7.72 -4.01 -11.65
CA GLU A 623 8.54 -3.17 -10.79
C GLU A 623 8.74 -1.79 -11.42
N LEU A 624 8.41 -0.72 -10.69
CA LEU A 624 8.62 0.67 -11.12
C LEU A 624 10.05 1.09 -10.80
N ARG A 625 10.65 1.91 -11.68
CA ARG A 625 12.05 2.34 -11.59
C ARG A 625 12.23 3.70 -10.93
N LEU A 626 11.31 4.63 -11.22
CA LEU A 626 11.34 6.01 -10.75
C LEU A 626 10.09 6.42 -10.00
N ALA A 627 8.93 5.96 -10.47
CA ALA A 627 7.66 6.34 -9.90
C ALA A 627 7.46 5.72 -8.52
N ASP A 628 7.06 6.56 -7.57
CA ASP A 628 6.59 6.16 -6.26
C ASP A 628 5.06 6.28 -6.22
N MET A 629 4.37 5.17 -6.01
CA MET A 629 2.90 5.14 -6.05
C MET A 629 2.23 5.98 -4.96
N VAL A 630 2.99 6.42 -3.97
CA VAL A 630 2.51 7.27 -2.85
C VAL A 630 2.80 8.72 -3.12
N GLU A 631 4.05 9.03 -3.45
CA GLU A 631 4.49 10.40 -3.68
C GLU A 631 3.92 10.95 -5.00
N ASP A 632 3.72 10.07 -6.00
CA ASP A 632 3.29 10.44 -7.35
C ASP A 632 1.78 10.23 -7.60
N MET A 633 0.96 10.23 -6.54
CA MET A 633 -0.49 10.02 -6.62
C MET A 633 -1.22 10.99 -7.57
N ASP A 634 -0.83 12.26 -7.57
CA ASP A 634 -1.44 13.27 -8.44
C ASP A 634 -1.06 13.02 -9.91
N THR A 635 0.20 12.65 -10.16
CA THR A 635 0.65 12.21 -11.50
C THR A 635 -0.11 10.99 -11.98
N LEU A 636 -0.38 10.03 -11.10
CA LEU A 636 -1.15 8.84 -11.43
C LEU A 636 -2.61 9.16 -11.83
N ARG A 637 -3.24 10.13 -11.17
CA ARG A 637 -4.58 10.61 -11.57
C ARG A 637 -4.56 11.20 -12.98
N LEU A 638 -3.56 12.02 -13.29
CA LEU A 638 -3.37 12.58 -14.63
C LEU A 638 -3.11 11.49 -15.67
N CYS A 639 -2.30 10.48 -15.34
CA CYS A 639 -2.05 9.33 -16.22
C CYS A 639 -3.32 8.55 -16.53
N ARG A 640 -4.22 8.42 -15.57
CA ARG A 640 -5.52 7.76 -15.78
C ARG A 640 -6.38 8.52 -16.79
N ASP A 641 -6.52 9.85 -16.62
CA ASP A 641 -7.29 10.69 -17.54
C ASP A 641 -6.67 10.68 -18.94
N CYS A 642 -5.34 10.65 -19.03
CA CYS A 642 -4.60 10.49 -20.26
C CYS A 642 -4.88 9.14 -20.93
N ALA A 643 -4.81 8.05 -20.17
CA ALA A 643 -5.09 6.70 -20.64
C ALA A 643 -6.54 6.55 -21.14
N ASP A 644 -7.51 7.14 -20.42
CA ASP A 644 -8.91 7.16 -20.86
C ASP A 644 -9.09 7.91 -22.18
N THR A 645 -8.42 9.05 -22.34
CA THR A 645 -8.42 9.83 -23.59
C THR A 645 -7.84 9.03 -24.75
N ILE A 646 -6.70 8.36 -24.53
CA ILE A 646 -6.02 7.56 -25.58
C ILE A 646 -6.88 6.35 -25.96
N LEU A 647 -7.37 5.59 -24.99
CA LEU A 647 -8.13 4.36 -25.23
C LEU A 647 -9.54 4.63 -25.75
N ALA A 648 -10.13 5.79 -25.51
CA ALA A 648 -11.38 6.20 -26.13
C ALA A 648 -11.21 6.49 -27.64
N ASP A 649 -10.06 7.06 -28.05
CA ASP A 649 -9.71 7.32 -29.46
C ASP A 649 -9.18 6.07 -30.19
N ASP A 650 -8.47 5.19 -29.45
CA ASP A 650 -7.79 4.01 -30.02
C ASP A 650 -7.74 2.86 -28.98
N PRO A 651 -8.82 2.08 -28.84
CA PRO A 651 -8.93 1.04 -27.80
C PRO A 651 -7.84 -0.03 -27.85
N ASN A 652 -7.33 -0.33 -29.04
CA ASN A 652 -6.31 -1.37 -29.26
C ASN A 652 -4.88 -0.80 -29.34
N LEU A 653 -4.72 0.52 -29.43
CA LEU A 653 -3.46 1.20 -29.77
C LEU A 653 -2.93 0.81 -31.16
N ASP A 654 -3.83 0.64 -32.13
CA ASP A 654 -3.49 0.24 -33.50
C ASP A 654 -3.01 1.42 -34.36
N LYS A 655 -3.35 2.66 -33.97
CA LYS A 655 -2.94 3.87 -34.70
C LYS A 655 -1.43 4.07 -34.61
N PRO A 656 -0.75 4.47 -35.73
CA PRO A 656 0.71 4.66 -35.75
C PRO A 656 1.25 5.55 -34.62
N LYS A 657 0.52 6.60 -34.24
CA LYS A 657 0.90 7.52 -33.15
C LYS A 657 0.95 6.85 -31.75
N ASN A 658 0.25 5.73 -31.56
CA ASN A 658 0.16 5.03 -30.29
C ASN A 658 1.00 3.72 -30.24
N GLN A 659 1.66 3.36 -31.36
CA GLN A 659 2.51 2.16 -31.44
C GLN A 659 3.70 2.18 -30.44
N PRO A 660 4.39 3.31 -30.21
CA PRO A 660 5.43 3.37 -29.19
C PRO A 660 4.89 3.02 -27.79
N LEU A 661 3.72 3.55 -27.42
CA LEU A 661 3.06 3.27 -26.14
C LEU A 661 2.64 1.79 -26.03
N LEU A 662 2.15 1.19 -27.13
CA LEU A 662 1.83 -0.23 -27.16
C LEU A 662 3.06 -1.10 -26.90
N THR A 663 4.18 -0.78 -27.54
CA THR A 663 5.46 -1.48 -27.39
C THR A 663 5.95 -1.40 -25.93
N GLU A 664 6.01 -0.20 -25.35
CA GLU A 664 6.42 -0.02 -23.95
C GLU A 664 5.49 -0.75 -22.98
N THR A 665 4.18 -0.74 -23.25
CA THR A 665 3.20 -1.49 -22.42
C THR A 665 3.45 -3.00 -22.48
N GLN A 666 3.70 -3.57 -23.67
CA GLN A 666 4.00 -4.99 -23.81
C GLN A 666 5.32 -5.37 -23.14
N ASP A 667 6.34 -4.56 -23.25
CA ASP A 667 7.64 -4.77 -22.62
C ASP A 667 7.57 -4.72 -21.09
N LEU A 668 6.81 -3.79 -20.53
CA LEU A 668 6.60 -3.68 -19.10
C LEU A 668 6.00 -4.97 -18.52
N PHE A 669 4.94 -5.48 -19.13
CA PHE A 669 4.24 -6.70 -18.63
C PHE A 669 4.97 -8.00 -18.96
N ARG A 670 5.78 -8.06 -20.03
CA ARG A 670 6.62 -9.22 -20.33
C ARG A 670 7.70 -9.43 -19.26
N ARG A 671 8.33 -8.35 -18.77
CA ARG A 671 9.33 -8.41 -17.70
C ARG A 671 8.78 -8.85 -16.35
N SER A 672 7.48 -8.67 -16.10
CA SER A 672 6.86 -9.10 -14.83
C SER A 672 6.52 -10.59 -14.80
N THR A 673 6.60 -11.29 -15.93
CA THR A 673 6.30 -12.74 -16.04
C THR A 673 7.54 -13.62 -16.05
N THR A 674 8.74 -13.04 -16.16
CA THR A 674 10.04 -13.70 -16.02
C THR A 674 10.62 -13.45 -14.64
#